data_0b72d2c37a0e903fa5764679bca6e7e9
#
_entry.id   0b72d2c37a0e903fa5764679bca6e7e9
#
_cell.length_a   1.000
_cell.length_b   1.000
_cell.length_c   1.000
_cell.angle_alpha   90.00
_cell.angle_beta   90.00
_cell.angle_gamma   90.00
#
_symmetry.space_group_name_H-M   'P 1'
#
loop_
_entity.id
_entity.type
_entity.pdbx_description
1 polymer ?
#
loop_
_entity_poly.entity_id
_entity_poly.type
_entity_poly.pdbx_seq_one_letter_code
_entity_poly.pdbx_strand_id
1 'polypeptide(L)'
;MPLLELTDIARHYGSGTGQVRALDGVSLGIEAGEFVAIMGQSGSGKSTLMHIIGCLDRPDAGQYRVRGQDVAALDSDRLAALRRQTFGFVFQRYNLLGGASAQANVEMPAIYAGLPKTERAERARRLLDELGLADRAGHHPNELSGGQQQRVAIARALINDPPVILADEPTGALDSKSSAELMALLARLHQAGRTVVLITHDAQVAAHAQRVVRIADGRIVDDQPADRAQASTPAGVAPAEPATVLVPELGEATRMALRSLRANALRTALTLLGIVIGVASVVAMLAVGEGGKQQVLAQITAMGTNLIMVRPGAPGIRGGGDIVTLVPEDAAAIAALPNVLQVLPERSNRLTVRAGNVDYQTTVQGSDTGLPEVRDWPVAAGSFFSERDLRGYAPVAVLGQTVARTLFPDGADPVGRYLLVRNVPFEVIGVMDEKGASNWGGDQDDVVLVPISTGFVRLFGRPYLNALTVKVAELADMSATQEAIRQLLIARHRTEDFSVRNLASILDAASTAYNTLTLMLGTVAAISLLVGGIGVMNIMLVSVTERTREIGIRMATGARMRDILLQFNTEAAVVCTVGGLVGLAIGFGVGLALRLAGMQVIFAATPAVMAFLSAVGTGLVFGYLPARKAARLDPVVALAAE
;
A
#
# COMPACT_ATOMS: atom_id res chain seq x y z
N MET A 1 -30.88 -45.09 17.71
CA MET A 1 -29.47 -44.64 17.90
C MET A 1 -29.53 -43.32 18.60
N PRO A 2 -28.77 -43.13 19.68
CA PRO A 2 -28.76 -41.87 20.37
C PRO A 2 -28.34 -40.73 19.42
N LEU A 3 -28.91 -39.55 19.64
CA LEU A 3 -28.58 -38.34 18.87
C LEU A 3 -27.14 -37.89 19.20
N LEU A 4 -26.77 -38.00 20.49
CA LEU A 4 -25.44 -37.71 21.01
C LEU A 4 -24.97 -38.94 21.80
N GLU A 5 -23.79 -39.47 21.46
CA GLU A 5 -23.22 -40.68 22.09
C GLU A 5 -21.79 -40.40 22.52
N LEU A 6 -21.56 -40.36 23.82
CA LEU A 6 -20.23 -40.21 24.45
C LEU A 6 -19.85 -41.56 25.07
N THR A 7 -18.64 -42.04 24.79
CA THR A 7 -18.14 -43.31 25.30
C THR A 7 -16.76 -43.09 25.88
N ASP A 8 -16.62 -43.29 27.19
CA ASP A 8 -15.37 -43.25 27.93
C ASP A 8 -14.57 -41.93 27.74
N ILE A 9 -15.28 -40.80 27.75
CA ILE A 9 -14.71 -39.49 27.52
C ILE A 9 -13.85 -39.04 28.68
N ALA A 10 -12.59 -38.72 28.39
CA ALA A 10 -11.65 -38.09 29.33
C ALA A 10 -11.16 -36.73 28.82
N ARG A 11 -11.01 -35.77 29.72
CA ARG A 11 -10.46 -34.44 29.43
C ARG A 11 -9.61 -33.94 30.59
N HIS A 12 -8.38 -33.51 30.29
CA HIS A 12 -7.42 -33.02 31.26
C HIS A 12 -6.96 -31.60 30.88
N TYR A 13 -6.78 -30.74 31.87
CA TYR A 13 -6.20 -29.42 31.69
C TYR A 13 -4.93 -29.26 32.48
N GLY A 14 -3.96 -28.48 31.97
CA GLY A 14 -2.65 -28.28 32.58
C GLY A 14 -1.65 -29.37 32.18
N SER A 15 -0.43 -29.26 32.68
CA SER A 15 0.68 -30.22 32.42
C SER A 15 1.48 -30.50 33.69
N GLY A 16 2.04 -31.71 33.79
CA GLY A 16 2.87 -32.14 34.95
C GLY A 16 2.06 -32.29 36.23
N THR A 17 2.63 -31.85 37.37
CA THR A 17 2.02 -32.03 38.71
C THR A 17 0.77 -31.20 38.96
N GLY A 18 0.44 -30.23 38.05
CA GLY A 18 -0.76 -29.40 38.11
C GLY A 18 -1.88 -29.85 37.17
N GLN A 19 -1.84 -31.07 36.65
CA GLN A 19 -2.88 -31.59 35.74
C GLN A 19 -4.19 -31.81 36.50
N VAL A 20 -5.28 -31.19 36.03
CA VAL A 20 -6.64 -31.35 36.54
C VAL A 20 -7.41 -32.26 35.60
N ARG A 21 -7.94 -33.36 36.10
CA ARG A 21 -8.83 -34.28 35.38
C ARG A 21 -10.26 -33.73 35.45
N ALA A 22 -10.63 -32.96 34.43
CA ALA A 22 -11.97 -32.34 34.37
C ALA A 22 -13.06 -33.36 34.02
N LEU A 23 -12.73 -34.36 33.20
CA LEU A 23 -13.59 -35.51 32.90
C LEU A 23 -12.72 -36.78 32.94
N ASP A 24 -13.27 -37.87 33.51
CA ASP A 24 -12.56 -39.11 33.72
C ASP A 24 -13.46 -40.32 33.46
N GLY A 25 -13.57 -40.74 32.19
CA GLY A 25 -14.34 -41.89 31.73
C GLY A 25 -15.87 -41.65 31.67
N VAL A 26 -16.29 -40.50 31.19
CA VAL A 26 -17.74 -40.17 31.07
C VAL A 26 -18.36 -40.89 29.89
N SER A 27 -19.39 -41.66 30.10
CA SER A 27 -20.22 -42.31 29.09
C SER A 27 -21.69 -41.85 29.25
N LEU A 28 -22.28 -41.28 28.16
CA LEU A 28 -23.62 -40.70 28.18
C LEU A 28 -24.23 -40.78 26.77
N GLY A 29 -25.41 -41.31 26.66
CA GLY A 29 -26.23 -41.27 25.46
C GLY A 29 -27.42 -40.34 25.67
N ILE A 30 -27.72 -39.47 24.70
CA ILE A 30 -28.89 -38.57 24.70
C ILE A 30 -29.68 -38.83 23.42
N GLU A 31 -30.96 -39.18 23.60
CA GLU A 31 -31.86 -39.45 22.48
C GLU A 31 -32.46 -38.15 21.91
N ALA A 32 -32.95 -38.24 20.67
CA ALA A 32 -33.59 -37.09 20.04
C ALA A 32 -34.92 -36.75 20.75
N GLY A 33 -35.14 -35.47 21.04
CA GLY A 33 -36.33 -34.99 21.75
C GLY A 33 -36.29 -35.19 23.27
N GLU A 34 -35.14 -35.51 23.86
CA GLU A 34 -34.96 -35.66 25.29
C GLU A 34 -34.71 -34.32 25.99
N PHE A 35 -35.24 -34.11 27.21
CA PHE A 35 -34.87 -32.99 28.08
C PHE A 35 -34.04 -33.52 29.23
N VAL A 36 -32.74 -33.31 29.17
CA VAL A 36 -31.75 -33.79 30.14
C VAL A 36 -31.18 -32.65 30.94
N ALA A 37 -31.15 -32.75 32.26
CA ALA A 37 -30.42 -31.86 33.14
C ALA A 37 -29.11 -32.54 33.62
N ILE A 38 -27.99 -31.88 33.46
CA ILE A 38 -26.69 -32.30 34.00
C ILE A 38 -26.42 -31.48 35.27
N MET A 39 -26.44 -32.15 36.41
CA MET A 39 -26.27 -31.53 37.73
C MET A 39 -24.92 -31.87 38.35
N GLY A 40 -24.39 -30.97 39.19
CA GLY A 40 -23.20 -31.19 40.01
C GLY A 40 -22.72 -29.91 40.66
N GLN A 41 -21.81 -30.01 41.60
CA GLN A 41 -21.18 -28.86 42.27
C GLN A 41 -20.31 -28.06 41.32
N SER A 42 -19.92 -26.83 41.71
CA SER A 42 -18.94 -26.05 40.95
C SER A 42 -17.61 -26.83 40.87
N GLY A 43 -16.97 -26.86 39.70
CA GLY A 43 -15.74 -27.61 39.46
C GLY A 43 -15.92 -29.10 39.17
N SER A 44 -17.16 -29.68 39.19
CA SER A 44 -17.39 -31.11 38.94
C SER A 44 -17.20 -31.57 37.48
N GLY A 45 -16.90 -30.66 36.52
CA GLY A 45 -16.69 -31.01 35.11
C GLY A 45 -17.90 -30.70 34.18
N LYS A 46 -19.01 -30.13 34.69
CA LYS A 46 -20.24 -29.86 33.91
C LYS A 46 -20.01 -29.01 32.67
N SER A 47 -19.37 -27.87 32.82
CA SER A 47 -19.09 -26.94 31.69
C SER A 47 -18.13 -27.58 30.69
N THR A 48 -17.16 -28.37 31.16
CA THR A 48 -16.25 -29.13 30.28
C THR A 48 -17.03 -30.17 29.47
N LEU A 49 -17.94 -30.88 30.09
CA LEU A 49 -18.80 -31.84 29.41
C LEU A 49 -19.67 -31.14 28.35
N MET A 50 -20.27 -29.99 28.68
CA MET A 50 -21.02 -29.20 27.71
C MET A 50 -20.18 -28.71 26.54
N HIS A 51 -18.94 -28.25 26.79
CA HIS A 51 -18.05 -27.82 25.73
C HIS A 51 -17.71 -28.97 24.76
N ILE A 52 -17.55 -30.20 25.27
CA ILE A 52 -17.34 -31.39 24.44
C ILE A 52 -18.62 -31.74 23.68
N ILE A 53 -19.80 -31.80 24.36
CA ILE A 53 -21.11 -32.05 23.71
C ILE A 53 -21.36 -31.04 22.58
N GLY A 54 -21.09 -29.76 22.83
CA GLY A 54 -21.24 -28.69 21.85
C GLY A 54 -20.12 -28.58 20.81
N CYS A 55 -19.17 -29.52 20.80
CA CYS A 55 -18.02 -29.49 19.89
C CYS A 55 -17.19 -28.19 19.98
N LEU A 56 -17.18 -27.54 21.14
CA LEU A 56 -16.32 -26.38 21.43
C LEU A 56 -14.93 -26.82 21.87
N ASP A 57 -14.83 -27.96 22.55
CA ASP A 57 -13.58 -28.62 22.96
C ASP A 57 -13.54 -30.07 22.44
N ARG A 58 -12.36 -30.67 22.45
CA ARG A 58 -12.14 -32.07 22.06
C ARG A 58 -11.77 -32.91 23.26
N PRO A 59 -12.28 -34.14 23.37
CA PRO A 59 -11.80 -35.06 24.39
C PRO A 59 -10.35 -35.47 24.14
N ASP A 60 -9.60 -35.74 25.21
CA ASP A 60 -8.24 -36.29 25.13
C ASP A 60 -8.26 -37.81 24.89
N ALA A 61 -9.33 -38.48 25.38
CA ALA A 61 -9.56 -39.91 25.14
C ALA A 61 -11.07 -40.19 25.09
N GLY A 62 -11.41 -41.38 24.62
CA GLY A 62 -12.80 -41.80 24.41
C GLY A 62 -13.33 -41.48 23.03
N GLN A 63 -14.60 -41.73 22.76
CA GLN A 63 -15.27 -41.51 21.49
C GLN A 63 -16.52 -40.69 21.67
N TYR A 64 -16.67 -39.64 20.82
CA TYR A 64 -17.89 -38.82 20.76
C TYR A 64 -18.49 -38.87 19.36
N ARG A 65 -19.77 -39.26 19.27
CA ARG A 65 -20.52 -39.31 18.02
C ARG A 65 -21.74 -38.41 18.10
N VAL A 66 -21.99 -37.67 17.03
CA VAL A 66 -23.18 -36.86 16.79
C VAL A 66 -23.94 -37.43 15.60
N ARG A 67 -25.16 -37.90 15.79
CA ARG A 67 -25.94 -38.60 14.75
C ARG A 67 -25.15 -39.75 14.10
N GLY A 68 -24.36 -40.49 14.86
CA GLY A 68 -23.54 -41.58 14.38
C GLY A 68 -22.21 -41.14 13.74
N GLN A 69 -21.97 -39.85 13.49
CA GLN A 69 -20.72 -39.32 12.94
C GLN A 69 -19.70 -39.08 14.05
N ASP A 70 -18.50 -39.65 13.91
CA ASP A 70 -17.42 -39.45 14.87
C ASP A 70 -16.86 -38.03 14.78
N VAL A 71 -16.89 -37.30 15.89
CA VAL A 71 -16.42 -35.91 16.02
C VAL A 71 -14.92 -35.81 15.94
N ALA A 72 -14.18 -36.82 16.38
CA ALA A 72 -12.71 -36.84 16.35
C ALA A 72 -12.14 -36.83 14.92
N ALA A 73 -12.89 -37.40 13.97
CA ALA A 73 -12.51 -37.45 12.55
C ALA A 73 -12.72 -36.12 11.80
N LEU A 74 -13.35 -35.13 12.44
CA LEU A 74 -13.70 -33.85 11.81
C LEU A 74 -12.60 -32.81 11.96
N ASP A 75 -12.31 -32.09 10.87
CA ASP A 75 -11.50 -30.88 10.90
C ASP A 75 -12.23 -29.70 11.56
N SER A 76 -11.53 -28.60 11.81
CA SER A 76 -12.09 -27.42 12.48
C SER A 76 -13.26 -26.79 11.73
N ASP A 77 -13.26 -26.82 10.40
CA ASP A 77 -14.31 -26.23 9.55
C ASP A 77 -15.56 -27.10 9.56
N ARG A 78 -15.40 -28.42 9.55
CA ARG A 78 -16.51 -29.38 9.71
C ARG A 78 -17.12 -29.33 11.10
N LEU A 79 -16.27 -29.16 12.14
CA LEU A 79 -16.77 -28.93 13.52
C LEU A 79 -17.56 -27.61 13.61
N ALA A 80 -17.10 -26.53 12.97
CA ALA A 80 -17.84 -25.28 12.93
C ALA A 80 -19.18 -25.45 12.21
N ALA A 81 -19.23 -26.22 11.11
CA ALA A 81 -20.46 -26.55 10.42
C ALA A 81 -21.42 -27.38 11.29
N LEU A 82 -20.90 -28.39 12.00
CA LEU A 82 -21.66 -29.22 12.92
C LEU A 82 -22.26 -28.38 14.06
N ARG A 83 -21.45 -27.49 14.69
CA ARG A 83 -21.95 -26.56 15.71
C ARG A 83 -23.12 -25.74 15.20
N ARG A 84 -22.97 -25.13 14.05
CA ARG A 84 -23.92 -24.23 13.42
C ARG A 84 -25.25 -24.89 13.06
N GLN A 85 -25.20 -26.18 12.65
CA GLN A 85 -26.37 -26.93 12.18
C GLN A 85 -27.08 -27.73 13.29
N THR A 86 -26.33 -28.11 14.33
CA THR A 86 -26.84 -29.05 15.34
C THR A 86 -27.13 -28.37 16.66
N PHE A 87 -26.35 -27.36 17.05
CA PHE A 87 -26.39 -26.82 18.40
C PHE A 87 -26.81 -25.35 18.46
N GLY A 88 -27.73 -25.03 19.37
CA GLY A 88 -28.06 -23.69 19.81
C GLY A 88 -27.49 -23.44 21.20
N PHE A 89 -26.56 -22.52 21.37
CA PHE A 89 -25.91 -22.25 22.65
C PHE A 89 -26.57 -21.10 23.41
N VAL A 90 -26.95 -21.37 24.66
CA VAL A 90 -27.40 -20.39 25.64
C VAL A 90 -26.42 -20.36 26.80
N PHE A 91 -25.57 -19.34 26.84
CA PHE A 91 -24.49 -19.21 27.82
C PHE A 91 -24.94 -18.52 29.10
N GLN A 92 -24.27 -18.80 30.21
CA GLN A 92 -24.49 -18.22 31.53
C GLN A 92 -24.43 -16.70 31.58
N ARG A 93 -23.45 -16.07 30.92
CA ARG A 93 -23.21 -14.62 30.86
C ARG A 93 -23.80 -13.98 29.59
N TYR A 94 -24.85 -14.53 28.99
CA TYR A 94 -25.49 -14.09 27.72
C TYR A 94 -24.55 -14.10 26.52
N ASN A 95 -23.31 -13.69 26.66
CA ASN A 95 -22.28 -13.62 25.62
C ASN A 95 -22.78 -12.93 24.35
N LEU A 96 -23.39 -11.74 24.52
CA LEU A 96 -23.78 -10.87 23.43
C LEU A 96 -22.63 -9.96 23.02
N LEU A 97 -22.56 -9.64 21.73
CA LEU A 97 -21.61 -8.67 21.20
C LEU A 97 -22.06 -7.26 21.59
N GLY A 98 -21.32 -6.57 22.46
CA GLY A 98 -21.67 -5.25 22.97
C GLY A 98 -21.79 -4.16 21.91
N GLY A 99 -20.97 -4.26 20.83
CA GLY A 99 -21.01 -3.35 19.70
C GLY A 99 -22.09 -3.63 18.64
N ALA A 100 -22.95 -4.66 18.85
CA ALA A 100 -23.99 -5.08 17.93
C ALA A 100 -25.38 -4.93 18.57
N SER A 101 -26.40 -4.56 17.79
CA SER A 101 -27.78 -4.51 18.25
C SER A 101 -28.31 -5.92 18.59
N ALA A 102 -29.44 -6.00 19.27
CA ALA A 102 -30.11 -7.26 19.56
C ALA A 102 -30.37 -8.06 18.26
N GLN A 103 -30.91 -7.43 17.23
CA GLN A 103 -31.13 -8.07 15.94
C GLN A 103 -29.81 -8.57 15.31
N ALA A 104 -28.74 -7.77 15.33
CA ALA A 104 -27.46 -8.16 14.77
C ALA A 104 -26.81 -9.33 15.54
N ASN A 105 -27.01 -9.40 16.87
CA ASN A 105 -26.59 -10.54 17.68
C ASN A 105 -27.35 -11.82 17.30
N VAL A 106 -28.64 -11.72 17.04
CA VAL A 106 -29.48 -12.86 16.61
C VAL A 106 -29.07 -13.31 15.20
N GLU A 107 -28.85 -12.39 14.27
CA GLU A 107 -28.48 -12.70 12.87
C GLU A 107 -27.11 -13.39 12.73
N MET A 108 -26.22 -13.25 13.70
CA MET A 108 -24.81 -13.64 13.58
C MET A 108 -24.60 -15.12 13.18
N PRO A 109 -25.22 -16.13 13.78
CA PRO A 109 -25.01 -17.52 13.37
C PRO A 109 -25.54 -17.80 11.95
N ALA A 110 -26.57 -17.07 11.52
CA ALA A 110 -27.13 -17.18 10.18
C ALA A 110 -26.23 -16.57 9.08
N ILE A 111 -25.38 -15.60 9.44
CA ILE A 111 -24.34 -15.11 8.54
C ILE A 111 -23.39 -16.25 8.17
N TYR A 112 -22.91 -16.98 9.16
CA TYR A 112 -22.00 -18.11 8.94
C TYR A 112 -22.67 -19.33 8.31
N ALA A 113 -24.01 -19.41 8.39
CA ALA A 113 -24.82 -20.40 7.66
C ALA A 113 -24.98 -20.03 6.17
N GLY A 114 -24.61 -18.81 5.76
CA GLY A 114 -24.74 -18.35 4.37
C GLY A 114 -26.15 -17.89 4.00
N LEU A 115 -27.02 -17.60 4.98
CA LEU A 115 -28.37 -17.12 4.69
C LEU A 115 -28.34 -15.69 4.08
N PRO A 116 -29.16 -15.42 3.07
CA PRO A 116 -29.32 -14.08 2.50
C PRO A 116 -29.73 -13.05 3.56
N LYS A 117 -29.27 -11.80 3.41
CA LYS A 117 -29.51 -10.74 4.39
C LYS A 117 -30.99 -10.50 4.70
N THR A 118 -31.84 -10.54 3.69
CA THR A 118 -33.30 -10.38 3.85
C THR A 118 -33.90 -11.50 4.70
N GLU A 119 -33.56 -12.73 4.38
CA GLU A 119 -34.09 -13.91 5.08
C GLU A 119 -33.64 -13.96 6.55
N ARG A 120 -32.34 -13.71 6.83
CA ARG A 120 -31.85 -13.71 8.22
C ARG A 120 -32.46 -12.58 9.05
N ALA A 121 -32.64 -11.38 8.43
CA ALA A 121 -33.26 -10.25 9.11
C ALA A 121 -34.72 -10.51 9.45
N GLU A 122 -35.46 -11.16 8.55
CA GLU A 122 -36.87 -11.58 8.80
C GLU A 122 -36.95 -12.65 9.87
N ARG A 123 -36.08 -13.67 9.82
CA ARG A 123 -36.00 -14.71 10.87
C ARG A 123 -35.68 -14.12 12.23
N ALA A 124 -34.67 -13.20 12.29
CA ALA A 124 -34.27 -12.56 13.54
C ALA A 124 -35.39 -11.70 14.14
N ARG A 125 -36.10 -10.92 13.31
CA ARG A 125 -37.26 -10.12 13.78
C ARG A 125 -38.38 -10.99 14.30
N ARG A 126 -38.74 -12.06 13.59
CA ARG A 126 -39.76 -13.01 14.02
C ARG A 126 -39.40 -13.63 15.37
N LEU A 127 -38.17 -14.11 15.56
CA LEU A 127 -37.72 -14.69 16.82
C LEU A 127 -37.71 -13.67 17.97
N LEU A 128 -37.30 -12.43 17.70
CA LEU A 128 -37.39 -11.37 18.69
C LEU A 128 -38.83 -11.01 19.06
N ASP A 129 -39.75 -11.02 18.11
CA ASP A 129 -41.17 -10.78 18.34
C ASP A 129 -41.79 -11.91 19.18
N GLU A 130 -41.56 -13.18 18.83
CA GLU A 130 -41.97 -14.37 19.58
C GLU A 130 -41.48 -14.35 21.04
N LEU A 131 -40.37 -13.69 21.31
CA LEU A 131 -39.77 -13.51 22.64
C LEU A 131 -40.12 -12.18 23.31
N GLY A 132 -41.04 -11.39 22.73
CA GLY A 132 -41.48 -10.12 23.28
C GLY A 132 -40.43 -9.01 23.25
N LEU A 133 -39.60 -8.98 22.21
CA LEU A 133 -38.51 -8.02 22.03
C LEU A 133 -38.60 -7.28 20.68
N ALA A 134 -39.77 -7.24 20.04
CA ALA A 134 -39.92 -6.58 18.73
C ALA A 134 -39.51 -5.11 18.76
N ASP A 135 -39.87 -4.37 19.80
CA ASP A 135 -39.54 -2.95 20.04
C ASP A 135 -38.07 -2.73 20.47
N ARG A 136 -37.35 -3.80 20.80
CA ARG A 136 -35.96 -3.78 21.29
C ARG A 136 -34.96 -4.29 20.27
N ALA A 137 -35.36 -4.60 19.05
CA ALA A 137 -34.48 -5.15 18.01
C ALA A 137 -33.27 -4.29 17.68
N GLY A 138 -33.41 -2.96 17.75
CA GLY A 138 -32.34 -1.99 17.52
C GLY A 138 -31.45 -1.68 18.73
N HIS A 139 -31.82 -2.10 19.94
CA HIS A 139 -31.07 -1.77 21.17
C HIS A 139 -29.79 -2.57 21.29
N HIS A 140 -28.78 -1.97 21.91
CA HIS A 140 -27.52 -2.63 22.25
C HIS A 140 -27.63 -3.37 23.61
N PRO A 141 -26.77 -4.36 23.89
CA PRO A 141 -26.83 -5.15 25.13
C PRO A 141 -26.83 -4.32 26.41
N ASN A 142 -26.10 -3.20 26.47
CA ASN A 142 -26.06 -2.28 27.60
C ASN A 142 -27.37 -1.49 27.82
N GLU A 143 -28.29 -1.52 26.86
CA GLU A 143 -29.62 -0.88 26.92
C GLU A 143 -30.72 -1.86 27.28
N LEU A 144 -30.37 -3.13 27.50
CA LEU A 144 -31.30 -4.25 27.78
C LEU A 144 -31.13 -4.75 29.22
N SER A 145 -32.24 -5.10 29.87
CA SER A 145 -32.21 -5.80 31.16
C SER A 145 -31.59 -7.20 31.01
N GLY A 146 -31.14 -7.84 32.11
CA GLY A 146 -30.57 -9.17 32.10
C GLY A 146 -31.52 -10.21 31.48
N GLY A 147 -32.81 -10.18 31.82
CA GLY A 147 -33.80 -11.07 31.21
C GLY A 147 -34.04 -10.80 29.72
N GLN A 148 -33.93 -9.53 29.28
CA GLN A 148 -33.99 -9.19 27.86
C GLN A 148 -32.76 -9.70 27.11
N GLN A 149 -31.54 -9.51 27.68
CA GLN A 149 -30.30 -10.03 27.11
C GLN A 149 -30.36 -11.57 26.97
N GLN A 150 -30.88 -12.25 27.97
CA GLN A 150 -31.07 -13.73 27.91
C GLN A 150 -32.00 -14.14 26.78
N ARG A 151 -33.12 -13.42 26.62
CA ARG A 151 -34.05 -13.68 25.50
C ARG A 151 -33.42 -13.43 24.14
N VAL A 152 -32.57 -12.41 23.99
CA VAL A 152 -31.75 -12.20 22.78
C VAL A 152 -30.77 -13.35 22.55
N ALA A 153 -30.10 -13.85 23.61
CA ALA A 153 -29.21 -15.00 23.50
C ALA A 153 -29.95 -16.29 23.05
N ILE A 154 -31.17 -16.49 23.52
CA ILE A 154 -32.01 -17.61 23.07
C ILE A 154 -32.45 -17.42 21.61
N ALA A 155 -32.91 -16.22 21.23
CA ALA A 155 -33.21 -15.93 19.82
C ALA A 155 -32.04 -16.24 18.91
N ARG A 156 -30.80 -15.86 19.32
CA ARG A 156 -29.58 -16.19 18.63
C ARG A 156 -29.33 -17.69 18.52
N ALA A 157 -29.58 -18.42 19.60
CA ALA A 157 -29.46 -19.89 19.61
C ALA A 157 -30.42 -20.56 18.62
N LEU A 158 -31.62 -19.99 18.40
CA LEU A 158 -32.67 -20.55 17.58
C LEU A 158 -32.64 -20.17 16.10
N ILE A 159 -31.83 -19.19 15.68
CA ILE A 159 -31.92 -18.61 14.33
C ILE A 159 -31.71 -19.63 13.19
N ASN A 160 -30.83 -20.62 13.41
CA ASN A 160 -30.53 -21.69 12.45
C ASN A 160 -31.39 -22.95 12.65
N ASP A 161 -32.43 -22.87 13.48
CA ASP A 161 -33.36 -23.99 13.78
C ASP A 161 -32.64 -25.27 14.27
N PRO A 162 -31.76 -25.20 15.30
CA PRO A 162 -30.98 -26.35 15.74
C PRO A 162 -31.85 -27.40 16.42
N PRO A 163 -31.57 -28.70 16.22
CA PRO A 163 -32.28 -29.79 16.91
C PRO A 163 -31.89 -29.93 18.39
N VAL A 164 -30.73 -29.40 18.80
CA VAL A 164 -30.21 -29.48 20.17
C VAL A 164 -30.00 -28.10 20.75
N ILE A 165 -30.55 -27.81 21.90
CA ILE A 165 -30.33 -26.59 22.69
C ILE A 165 -29.43 -26.95 23.87
N LEU A 166 -28.28 -26.30 23.96
CA LEU A 166 -27.33 -26.42 25.07
C LEU A 166 -27.45 -25.18 25.94
N ALA A 167 -27.89 -25.31 27.18
CA ALA A 167 -28.10 -24.21 28.12
C ALA A 167 -27.18 -24.37 29.35
N ASP A 168 -26.21 -23.48 29.50
CA ASP A 168 -25.27 -23.47 30.61
C ASP A 168 -25.69 -22.46 31.67
N GLU A 169 -26.14 -22.96 32.81
CA GLU A 169 -26.64 -22.21 33.97
C GLU A 169 -27.51 -21.00 33.56
N PRO A 170 -28.54 -21.20 32.72
CA PRO A 170 -29.21 -20.10 32.02
C PRO A 170 -30.04 -19.20 32.95
N THR A 171 -30.25 -19.62 34.20
CA THR A 171 -31.01 -18.89 35.24
C THR A 171 -30.08 -18.15 36.24
N GLY A 172 -28.77 -18.44 36.25
CA GLY A 172 -27.83 -18.00 37.29
C GLY A 172 -27.66 -16.48 37.45
N ALA A 173 -28.06 -15.69 36.46
CA ALA A 173 -27.99 -14.24 36.47
C ALA A 173 -29.36 -13.55 36.41
N LEU A 174 -30.44 -14.30 36.62
CA LEU A 174 -31.82 -13.82 36.47
C LEU A 174 -32.56 -13.75 37.81
N ASP A 175 -33.54 -12.85 37.91
CA ASP A 175 -34.53 -12.86 38.97
C ASP A 175 -35.48 -14.06 38.84
N SER A 176 -36.21 -14.39 39.91
CA SER A 176 -37.08 -15.55 39.97
C SER A 176 -38.17 -15.55 38.90
N LYS A 177 -38.72 -14.37 38.51
CA LYS A 177 -39.75 -14.26 37.49
C LYS A 177 -39.16 -14.56 36.11
N SER A 178 -38.05 -13.94 35.77
CA SER A 178 -37.34 -14.16 34.50
C SER A 178 -36.84 -15.60 34.38
N SER A 179 -36.42 -16.22 35.50
CA SER A 179 -36.04 -17.63 35.56
C SER A 179 -37.21 -18.56 35.23
N ALA A 180 -38.38 -18.32 35.80
CA ALA A 180 -39.57 -19.09 35.51
C ALA A 180 -40.03 -18.95 34.04
N GLU A 181 -40.02 -17.74 33.49
CA GLU A 181 -40.33 -17.45 32.09
C GLU A 181 -39.37 -18.20 31.14
N LEU A 182 -38.06 -18.22 31.47
CA LEU A 182 -37.05 -18.94 30.71
C LEU A 182 -37.29 -20.46 30.74
N MET A 183 -37.53 -21.03 31.91
CA MET A 183 -37.79 -22.48 32.02
C MET A 183 -39.07 -22.89 31.27
N ALA A 184 -40.10 -22.06 31.31
CA ALA A 184 -41.32 -22.27 30.52
C ALA A 184 -41.04 -22.22 29.00
N LEU A 185 -40.10 -21.35 28.56
CA LEU A 185 -39.69 -21.30 27.18
C LEU A 185 -38.91 -22.56 26.76
N LEU A 186 -37.95 -23.04 27.56
CA LEU A 186 -37.19 -24.28 27.29
C LEU A 186 -38.13 -25.49 27.24
N ALA A 187 -39.13 -25.55 28.14
CA ALA A 187 -40.17 -26.59 28.12
C ALA A 187 -41.00 -26.56 26.83
N ARG A 188 -41.39 -25.37 26.35
CA ARG A 188 -42.10 -25.23 25.05
C ARG A 188 -41.22 -25.69 23.87
N LEU A 189 -39.93 -25.36 23.87
CA LEU A 189 -39.00 -25.81 22.84
C LEU A 189 -38.83 -27.33 22.83
N HIS A 190 -38.80 -27.95 24.00
CA HIS A 190 -38.79 -29.40 24.15
C HIS A 190 -40.12 -30.01 23.63
N GLN A 191 -41.27 -29.46 24.00
CA GLN A 191 -42.56 -29.90 23.50
C GLN A 191 -42.69 -29.80 21.98
N ALA A 192 -41.98 -28.84 21.37
CA ALA A 192 -41.86 -28.70 19.91
C ALA A 192 -40.92 -29.74 19.28
N GLY A 193 -40.43 -30.73 20.04
CA GLY A 193 -39.56 -31.83 19.56
C GLY A 193 -38.05 -31.57 19.59
N ARG A 194 -37.58 -30.48 20.21
CA ARG A 194 -36.14 -30.21 20.34
C ARG A 194 -35.55 -30.96 21.53
N THR A 195 -34.33 -31.42 21.37
CA THR A 195 -33.51 -31.94 22.46
C THR A 195 -32.96 -30.77 23.28
N VAL A 196 -33.15 -30.81 24.61
CA VAL A 196 -32.64 -29.77 25.52
C VAL A 196 -31.65 -30.39 26.49
N VAL A 197 -30.44 -29.89 26.53
CA VAL A 197 -29.41 -30.25 27.52
C VAL A 197 -29.15 -29.05 28.40
N LEU A 198 -29.59 -29.15 29.66
CA LEU A 198 -29.53 -28.10 30.65
C LEU A 198 -28.41 -28.39 31.65
N ILE A 199 -27.48 -27.47 31.85
CA ILE A 199 -26.50 -27.55 32.92
C ILE A 199 -26.90 -26.63 34.05
N THR A 200 -26.97 -27.16 35.26
CA THR A 200 -27.31 -26.37 36.44
C THR A 200 -26.75 -27.00 37.72
N HIS A 201 -26.55 -26.20 38.73
CA HIS A 201 -26.31 -26.65 40.10
C HIS A 201 -27.60 -26.57 40.97
N ASP A 202 -28.66 -25.98 40.48
CA ASP A 202 -29.92 -25.78 41.16
C ASP A 202 -30.89 -26.96 40.90
N ALA A 203 -31.29 -27.64 41.99
CA ALA A 203 -32.21 -28.76 41.92
C ALA A 203 -33.61 -28.37 41.46
N GLN A 204 -34.09 -27.15 41.74
CA GLN A 204 -35.39 -26.67 41.29
C GLN A 204 -35.42 -26.49 39.77
N VAL A 205 -34.31 -25.95 39.22
CA VAL A 205 -34.14 -25.79 37.78
C VAL A 205 -34.04 -27.16 37.08
N ALA A 206 -33.29 -28.10 37.66
CA ALA A 206 -33.14 -29.46 37.13
C ALA A 206 -34.44 -30.27 37.14
N ALA A 207 -35.33 -30.02 38.11
CA ALA A 207 -36.65 -30.70 38.20
C ALA A 207 -37.57 -30.44 37.01
N HIS A 208 -37.26 -29.45 36.13
CA HIS A 208 -38.00 -29.23 34.89
C HIS A 208 -37.62 -30.23 33.77
N ALA A 209 -36.46 -30.90 33.91
CA ALA A 209 -36.02 -31.88 32.95
C ALA A 209 -36.64 -33.26 33.22
N GLN A 210 -36.76 -34.08 32.17
CA GLN A 210 -37.28 -35.43 32.27
C GLN A 210 -36.23 -36.43 32.81
N ARG A 211 -34.96 -36.14 32.61
CA ARG A 211 -33.82 -36.96 33.04
C ARG A 211 -32.77 -36.09 33.73
N VAL A 212 -32.29 -36.56 34.84
CA VAL A 212 -31.26 -35.83 35.60
C VAL A 212 -30.00 -36.70 35.71
N VAL A 213 -28.90 -36.22 35.13
CA VAL A 213 -27.59 -36.85 35.19
C VAL A 213 -26.74 -36.10 36.20
N ARG A 214 -26.21 -36.77 37.21
CA ARG A 214 -25.36 -36.17 38.24
C ARG A 214 -23.90 -36.44 37.96
N ILE A 215 -23.11 -35.40 37.96
CA ILE A 215 -21.66 -35.46 37.76
C ILE A 215 -20.92 -34.98 39.02
N ALA A 216 -19.96 -35.75 39.47
CA ALA A 216 -19.04 -35.38 40.56
C ALA A 216 -17.62 -35.84 40.19
N ASP A 217 -16.63 -34.96 40.44
CA ASP A 217 -15.18 -35.22 40.18
C ASP A 217 -14.90 -35.77 38.77
N GLY A 218 -15.60 -35.24 37.77
CA GLY A 218 -15.40 -35.62 36.38
C GLY A 218 -16.04 -36.94 35.97
N ARG A 219 -16.86 -37.57 36.82
CA ARG A 219 -17.55 -38.87 36.57
C ARG A 219 -19.06 -38.75 36.75
N ILE A 220 -19.83 -39.51 35.98
CA ILE A 220 -21.26 -39.65 36.20
C ILE A 220 -21.44 -40.55 37.42
N VAL A 221 -22.09 -40.02 38.45
CA VAL A 221 -22.38 -40.76 39.70
C VAL A 221 -23.82 -41.24 39.80
N ASP A 222 -24.72 -40.61 39.08
CA ASP A 222 -26.17 -41.00 39.04
C ASP A 222 -26.75 -40.61 37.70
N ASP A 223 -27.54 -41.48 37.10
CA ASP A 223 -28.25 -41.25 35.84
C ASP A 223 -29.65 -41.88 35.98
N GLN A 224 -30.62 -41.03 36.22
CA GLN A 224 -32.01 -41.44 36.35
C GLN A 224 -32.73 -41.29 35.01
N PRO A 225 -32.87 -42.40 34.25
CA PRO A 225 -33.57 -42.33 32.96
C PRO A 225 -35.05 -41.96 33.18
N ALA A 226 -35.53 -41.02 32.39
CA ALA A 226 -36.94 -40.67 32.37
C ALA A 226 -37.79 -41.89 31.98
N ASP A 227 -38.97 -42.05 32.61
CA ASP A 227 -39.96 -42.97 32.09
C ASP A 227 -40.23 -42.65 30.61
N ARG A 228 -40.08 -43.65 29.74
CA ARG A 228 -40.13 -43.49 28.27
C ARG A 228 -41.49 -42.90 27.84
N ALA A 229 -41.60 -41.59 27.85
CA ALA A 229 -42.68 -40.87 27.18
C ALA A 229 -42.25 -40.59 25.73
N GLN A 230 -42.97 -41.22 24.82
CA GLN A 230 -43.04 -41.07 23.36
C GLN A 230 -42.04 -40.10 22.72
N ALA A 231 -40.97 -40.66 22.14
CA ALA A 231 -40.08 -39.95 21.22
C ALA A 231 -40.88 -39.53 19.97
N SER A 232 -41.14 -38.26 19.83
CA SER A 232 -41.63 -37.69 18.56
C SER A 232 -40.45 -37.68 17.59
N THR A 233 -40.61 -38.36 16.46
CA THR A 233 -39.63 -38.48 15.40
C THR A 233 -39.40 -37.11 14.76
N PRO A 234 -38.20 -36.48 14.86
CA PRO A 234 -37.96 -35.23 14.17
C PRO A 234 -37.89 -35.46 12.67
N ALA A 235 -38.54 -34.58 11.90
CA ALA A 235 -38.42 -34.56 10.45
C ALA A 235 -36.93 -34.34 10.08
N GLY A 236 -36.37 -35.29 9.32
CA GLY A 236 -34.99 -35.26 8.90
C GLY A 236 -34.73 -34.05 8.00
N VAL A 237 -33.97 -33.08 8.50
CA VAL A 237 -33.36 -32.04 7.68
C VAL A 237 -32.10 -32.63 7.08
N ALA A 238 -32.10 -32.85 5.76
CA ALA A 238 -30.92 -33.25 5.03
C ALA A 238 -29.81 -32.21 5.20
N PRO A 239 -28.53 -32.61 5.34
CA PRO A 239 -27.41 -31.68 5.43
C PRO A 239 -27.31 -30.90 4.12
N ALA A 240 -27.58 -29.59 4.17
CA ALA A 240 -27.31 -28.70 3.07
C ALA A 240 -25.78 -28.56 2.92
N GLU A 241 -25.29 -28.88 1.73
CA GLU A 241 -23.90 -28.61 1.41
C GLU A 241 -23.57 -27.11 1.58
N PRO A 242 -22.38 -26.76 2.09
CA PRO A 242 -22.01 -25.38 2.35
C PRO A 242 -21.88 -24.62 1.03
N ALA A 243 -22.85 -23.77 0.72
CA ALA A 243 -22.72 -22.81 -0.38
C ALA A 243 -21.58 -21.83 -0.06
N THR A 244 -20.51 -21.90 -0.86
CA THR A 244 -19.39 -20.95 -0.80
C THR A 244 -19.78 -19.66 -1.52
N VAL A 245 -20.36 -18.70 -0.81
CA VAL A 245 -20.68 -17.38 -1.36
C VAL A 245 -19.71 -16.35 -0.78
N LEU A 246 -18.63 -16.07 -1.50
CA LEU A 246 -17.54 -15.13 -1.09
C LEU A 246 -17.95 -13.65 -1.11
N VAL A 247 -18.90 -13.25 -1.92
CA VAL A 247 -19.21 -11.83 -2.20
C VAL A 247 -20.05 -11.13 -1.10
N PRO A 248 -21.07 -11.74 -0.48
CA PRO A 248 -21.79 -11.09 0.62
C PRO A 248 -20.94 -10.92 1.88
N GLU A 249 -19.99 -11.84 2.13
CA GLU A 249 -19.10 -11.82 3.28
C GLU A 249 -18.14 -10.61 3.27
N LEU A 250 -17.65 -10.22 2.09
CA LEU A 250 -16.73 -9.09 1.94
C LEU A 250 -17.39 -7.74 2.25
N GLY A 251 -18.64 -7.56 1.81
CA GLY A 251 -19.40 -6.33 2.07
C GLY A 251 -19.76 -6.14 3.56
N GLU A 252 -19.98 -7.23 4.28
CA GLU A 252 -20.23 -7.16 5.72
C GLU A 252 -18.96 -6.99 6.53
N ALA A 253 -17.87 -7.67 6.14
CA ALA A 253 -16.56 -7.47 6.72
C ALA A 253 -16.10 -6.00 6.56
N THR A 254 -16.35 -5.38 5.41
CA THR A 254 -16.04 -3.96 5.17
C THR A 254 -16.87 -3.02 6.07
N ARG A 255 -18.15 -3.30 6.27
CA ARG A 255 -19.01 -2.52 7.18
C ARG A 255 -18.57 -2.67 8.64
N MET A 256 -18.22 -3.89 9.06
CA MET A 256 -17.70 -4.13 10.40
C MET A 256 -16.35 -3.41 10.60
N ALA A 257 -15.45 -3.45 9.62
CA ALA A 257 -14.19 -2.73 9.63
C ALA A 257 -14.41 -1.22 9.80
N LEU A 258 -15.31 -0.61 9.03
CA LEU A 258 -15.61 0.82 9.14
C LEU A 258 -16.22 1.21 10.50
N ARG A 259 -17.04 0.34 11.11
CA ARG A 259 -17.58 0.57 12.46
C ARG A 259 -16.48 0.48 13.52
N SER A 260 -15.61 -0.51 13.44
CA SER A 260 -14.45 -0.70 14.32
C SER A 260 -13.51 0.52 14.29
N LEU A 261 -13.22 1.04 13.08
CA LEU A 261 -12.40 2.23 12.88
C LEU A 261 -12.99 3.48 13.56
N ARG A 262 -14.32 3.64 13.51
CA ARG A 262 -15.00 4.78 14.17
C ARG A 262 -15.05 4.65 15.68
N ALA A 263 -15.13 3.44 16.21
CA ALA A 263 -15.21 3.21 17.65
C ALA A 263 -13.91 3.60 18.39
N ASN A 264 -12.75 3.50 17.73
CA ASN A 264 -11.42 3.79 18.28
C ASN A 264 -10.65 4.81 17.42
N ALA A 265 -11.27 5.98 17.18
CA ALA A 265 -10.79 6.98 16.21
C ALA A 265 -9.34 7.45 16.46
N LEU A 266 -8.92 7.66 17.71
CA LEU A 266 -7.56 8.10 18.04
C LEU A 266 -6.51 7.04 17.67
N ARG A 267 -6.79 5.78 18.01
CA ARG A 267 -5.89 4.66 17.68
C ARG A 267 -5.79 4.47 16.16
N THR A 268 -6.92 4.54 15.48
CA THR A 268 -7.00 4.47 14.02
C THR A 268 -6.21 5.60 13.37
N ALA A 269 -6.33 6.83 13.86
CA ALA A 269 -5.59 7.98 13.36
C ALA A 269 -4.07 7.80 13.51
N LEU A 270 -3.60 7.30 14.67
CA LEU A 270 -2.18 7.02 14.90
C LEU A 270 -1.65 5.91 13.99
N THR A 271 -2.46 4.88 13.70
CA THR A 271 -2.07 3.82 12.76
C THR A 271 -1.99 4.33 11.33
N LEU A 272 -3.03 5.07 10.93
CA LEU A 272 -3.09 5.68 9.60
C LEU A 272 -1.94 6.64 9.36
N LEU A 273 -1.48 7.36 10.40
CA LEU A 273 -0.41 8.35 10.30
C LEU A 273 0.87 7.76 9.69
N GLY A 274 1.28 6.56 10.12
CA GLY A 274 2.46 5.89 9.58
C GLY A 274 2.34 5.57 8.09
N ILE A 275 1.17 5.07 7.66
CA ILE A 275 0.90 4.76 6.25
C ILE A 275 0.78 6.05 5.43
N VAL A 276 0.06 7.03 5.97
CA VAL A 276 -0.16 8.33 5.32
C VAL A 276 1.16 9.05 5.07
N ILE A 277 2.02 9.14 6.08
CA ILE A 277 3.36 9.75 5.94
C ILE A 277 4.20 8.95 4.93
N GLY A 278 4.19 7.61 5.02
CA GLY A 278 4.91 6.75 4.09
C GLY A 278 4.51 7.00 2.64
N VAL A 279 3.22 6.92 2.33
CA VAL A 279 2.71 7.13 0.95
C VAL A 279 2.91 8.58 0.50
N ALA A 280 2.61 9.57 1.34
CA ALA A 280 2.78 10.98 1.00
C ALA A 280 4.23 11.33 0.68
N SER A 281 5.17 10.83 1.48
CA SER A 281 6.61 11.03 1.25
C SER A 281 7.07 10.41 -0.06
N VAL A 282 6.62 9.18 -0.38
CA VAL A 282 6.94 8.51 -1.65
C VAL A 282 6.46 9.33 -2.84
N VAL A 283 5.18 9.74 -2.81
CA VAL A 283 4.56 10.49 -3.92
C VAL A 283 5.25 11.84 -4.13
N ALA A 284 5.43 12.62 -3.05
CA ALA A 284 6.07 13.93 -3.14
C ALA A 284 7.54 13.83 -3.62
N MET A 285 8.30 12.87 -3.08
CA MET A 285 9.71 12.68 -3.39
C MET A 285 9.94 12.24 -4.83
N LEU A 286 9.14 11.29 -5.33
CA LEU A 286 9.24 10.84 -6.73
C LEU A 286 8.77 11.93 -7.71
N ALA A 287 7.78 12.73 -7.35
CA ALA A 287 7.31 13.84 -8.17
C ALA A 287 8.35 14.97 -8.30
N VAL A 288 9.07 15.28 -7.23
CA VAL A 288 10.19 16.23 -7.25
C VAL A 288 11.38 15.66 -8.01
N GLY A 289 11.72 14.38 -7.79
CA GLY A 289 12.81 13.70 -8.47
C GLY A 289 12.62 13.66 -9.99
N GLU A 290 11.43 13.32 -10.47
CA GLU A 290 11.13 13.31 -11.91
C GLU A 290 11.16 14.73 -12.51
N GLY A 291 10.64 15.72 -11.77
CA GLY A 291 10.73 17.13 -12.18
C GLY A 291 12.16 17.61 -12.35
N GLY A 292 13.02 17.33 -11.36
CA GLY A 292 14.43 17.68 -11.42
C GLY A 292 15.18 16.97 -12.55
N LYS A 293 14.88 15.67 -12.77
CA LYS A 293 15.44 14.90 -13.89
C LYS A 293 15.08 15.55 -15.22
N GLN A 294 13.81 15.82 -15.47
CA GLN A 294 13.38 16.42 -16.75
C GLN A 294 13.95 17.81 -16.97
N GLN A 295 14.07 18.62 -15.93
CA GLN A 295 14.71 19.93 -16.00
C GLN A 295 16.17 19.83 -16.46
N VAL A 296 16.96 18.95 -15.86
CA VAL A 296 18.37 18.76 -16.24
C VAL A 296 18.49 18.18 -17.63
N LEU A 297 17.65 17.18 -17.98
CA LEU A 297 17.65 16.61 -19.33
C LEU A 297 17.28 17.65 -20.39
N ALA A 298 16.26 18.50 -20.15
CA ALA A 298 15.88 19.57 -21.04
C ALA A 298 17.02 20.59 -21.25
N GLN A 299 17.72 20.96 -20.18
CA GLN A 299 18.86 21.85 -20.24
C GLN A 299 20.03 21.27 -21.05
N ILE A 300 20.34 19.97 -20.87
CA ILE A 300 21.43 19.33 -21.64
C ILE A 300 21.00 19.17 -23.12
N THR A 301 19.74 18.83 -23.38
CA THR A 301 19.23 18.69 -24.75
C THR A 301 19.26 20.01 -25.51
N ALA A 302 19.00 21.14 -24.83
CA ALA A 302 19.12 22.48 -25.41
C ALA A 302 20.55 22.86 -25.83
N MET A 303 21.59 22.16 -25.34
CA MET A 303 22.96 22.34 -25.78
C MET A 303 23.30 21.63 -27.09
N GLY A 304 22.43 20.76 -27.60
CA GLY A 304 22.66 19.90 -28.77
C GLY A 304 23.19 18.53 -28.38
N THR A 305 22.37 17.51 -28.57
CA THR A 305 22.69 16.12 -28.14
C THR A 305 23.67 15.39 -29.06
N ASN A 306 23.82 15.88 -30.31
CA ASN A 306 24.67 15.27 -31.34
C ASN A 306 25.99 16.00 -31.56
N LEU A 307 26.51 16.65 -30.52
CA LEU A 307 27.74 17.43 -30.60
C LEU A 307 28.86 16.74 -29.81
N ILE A 308 30.02 16.64 -30.45
CA ILE A 308 31.30 16.30 -29.83
C ILE A 308 32.17 17.57 -29.76
N MET A 309 32.67 17.89 -28.58
CA MET A 309 33.52 19.05 -28.36
C MET A 309 34.98 18.60 -28.18
N VAL A 310 35.86 19.14 -28.99
CA VAL A 310 37.32 18.96 -28.86
C VAL A 310 37.92 20.24 -28.35
N ARG A 311 38.69 20.18 -27.27
CA ARG A 311 39.37 21.33 -26.68
C ARG A 311 40.85 21.04 -26.52
N PRO A 312 41.74 22.06 -26.65
CA PRO A 312 43.17 21.90 -26.37
C PRO A 312 43.39 21.63 -24.88
N GLY A 313 44.43 20.86 -24.55
CA GLY A 313 44.78 20.44 -23.20
C GLY A 313 44.57 18.96 -22.93
N ALA A 314 45.56 18.33 -22.33
CA ALA A 314 45.51 16.89 -22.03
C ALA A 314 44.35 16.53 -21.09
N PRO A 315 43.80 15.31 -21.20
CA PRO A 315 42.71 14.84 -20.32
C PRO A 315 43.09 14.94 -18.84
N GLY A 316 42.20 15.56 -18.03
CA GLY A 316 42.39 15.68 -16.57
C GLY A 316 43.29 16.86 -16.10
N ILE A 317 43.96 17.57 -17.00
CA ILE A 317 44.73 18.75 -16.64
C ILE A 317 43.87 20.01 -16.81
N ARG A 318 43.54 20.68 -15.71
CA ARG A 318 42.94 22.03 -15.75
C ARG A 318 44.05 23.02 -16.13
N GLY A 319 44.16 23.28 -17.44
CA GLY A 319 45.16 24.25 -17.92
C GLY A 319 44.75 25.69 -17.62
N GLY A 320 45.59 26.42 -16.93
CA GLY A 320 45.52 27.86 -16.76
C GLY A 320 46.53 28.54 -17.70
N GLY A 321 46.39 28.44 -19.02
CA GLY A 321 47.26 29.09 -19.98
C GLY A 321 46.75 28.92 -21.42
N ASP A 322 47.30 29.74 -22.36
CA ASP A 322 47.01 29.60 -23.80
C ASP A 322 47.65 28.31 -24.33
N ILE A 323 46.91 27.18 -24.20
CA ILE A 323 47.32 25.91 -24.80
C ILE A 323 46.96 25.99 -26.29
N VAL A 324 47.96 25.98 -27.13
CA VAL A 324 47.86 26.27 -28.56
C VAL A 324 48.26 25.05 -29.39
N THR A 325 47.44 24.01 -29.31
CA THR A 325 47.68 22.72 -29.99
C THR A 325 46.75 22.44 -31.16
N LEU A 326 45.50 22.93 -31.11
CA LEU A 326 44.53 22.73 -32.19
C LEU A 326 44.70 23.78 -33.28
N VAL A 327 44.71 23.33 -34.53
CA VAL A 327 44.88 24.18 -35.73
C VAL A 327 43.69 23.99 -36.69
N PRO A 328 43.43 24.93 -37.63
CA PRO A 328 42.32 24.80 -38.60
C PRO A 328 42.38 23.53 -39.46
N GLU A 329 43.60 23.03 -39.74
CA GLU A 329 43.83 21.81 -40.52
C GLU A 329 43.29 20.54 -39.80
N ASP A 330 43.16 20.58 -38.48
CA ASP A 330 42.54 19.51 -37.70
C ASP A 330 41.03 19.46 -37.93
N ALA A 331 40.40 20.63 -38.07
CA ALA A 331 38.96 20.71 -38.39
C ALA A 331 38.68 20.07 -39.76
N ALA A 332 39.51 20.35 -40.76
CA ALA A 332 39.40 19.76 -42.10
C ALA A 332 39.62 18.24 -42.10
N ALA A 333 40.57 17.76 -41.29
CA ALA A 333 40.81 16.32 -41.14
C ALA A 333 39.68 15.59 -40.45
N ILE A 334 39.07 16.17 -39.41
CA ILE A 334 37.92 15.63 -38.69
C ILE A 334 36.69 15.63 -39.60
N ALA A 335 36.48 16.65 -40.43
CA ALA A 335 35.35 16.73 -41.37
C ALA A 335 35.34 15.60 -42.41
N ALA A 336 36.48 14.97 -42.66
CA ALA A 336 36.58 13.83 -43.57
C ALA A 336 36.24 12.46 -42.92
N LEU A 337 35.99 12.41 -41.62
CA LEU A 337 35.63 11.18 -40.93
C LEU A 337 34.18 10.75 -41.24
N PRO A 338 33.89 9.45 -41.29
CA PRO A 338 32.52 8.95 -41.41
C PRO A 338 31.69 9.41 -40.22
N ASN A 339 30.36 9.58 -40.43
CA ASN A 339 29.41 10.05 -39.42
C ASN A 339 29.61 11.51 -38.95
N VAL A 340 30.55 12.26 -39.50
CA VAL A 340 30.71 13.70 -39.25
C VAL A 340 29.91 14.49 -40.28
N LEU A 341 28.92 15.26 -39.83
CA LEU A 341 28.13 16.15 -40.70
C LEU A 341 28.82 17.48 -40.92
N GLN A 342 29.30 18.07 -39.86
CA GLN A 342 29.91 19.40 -39.90
C GLN A 342 30.89 19.59 -38.74
N VAL A 343 31.93 20.34 -38.97
CA VAL A 343 32.92 20.74 -37.96
C VAL A 343 32.98 22.26 -37.87
N LEU A 344 32.78 22.77 -36.67
CA LEU A 344 32.80 24.20 -36.39
C LEU A 344 34.11 24.57 -35.66
N PRO A 345 35.10 25.18 -36.33
CA PRO A 345 36.28 25.71 -35.67
C PRO A 345 35.96 26.99 -34.93
N GLU A 346 36.42 27.12 -33.71
CA GLU A 346 36.15 28.26 -32.84
C GLU A 346 37.41 28.82 -32.21
N ARG A 347 37.54 30.16 -32.32
CA ARG A 347 38.57 30.94 -31.62
C ARG A 347 37.91 32.12 -30.93
N SER A 348 38.03 32.24 -29.64
CA SER A 348 37.42 33.34 -28.89
C SER A 348 38.42 34.00 -27.94
N ASN A 349 38.31 35.30 -27.81
CA ASN A 349 39.00 36.09 -26.80
C ASN A 349 38.03 37.15 -26.23
N ARG A 350 38.23 37.53 -24.98
CA ARG A 350 37.53 38.64 -24.37
C ARG A 350 38.18 39.95 -24.79
N LEU A 351 37.49 40.77 -25.57
CA LEU A 351 37.98 41.98 -26.15
C LEU A 351 37.05 43.15 -25.87
N THR A 352 37.61 44.38 -25.89
CA THR A 352 36.79 45.58 -25.83
C THR A 352 36.22 45.90 -27.21
N VAL A 353 34.90 46.05 -27.27
CA VAL A 353 34.15 46.48 -28.45
C VAL A 353 33.56 47.86 -28.19
N ARG A 354 33.68 48.75 -29.18
CA ARG A 354 33.20 50.14 -29.08
C ARG A 354 32.19 50.44 -30.19
N ALA A 355 31.08 51.01 -29.82
CA ALA A 355 30.12 51.59 -30.74
C ALA A 355 29.81 53.03 -30.32
N GLY A 356 30.16 54.02 -31.18
CA GLY A 356 30.05 55.42 -30.79
C GLY A 356 30.89 55.75 -29.55
N ASN A 357 30.23 56.17 -28.48
CA ASN A 357 30.85 56.49 -27.19
C ASN A 357 30.75 55.39 -26.12
N VAL A 358 30.23 54.20 -26.48
CA VAL A 358 30.04 53.08 -25.56
C VAL A 358 31.15 52.05 -25.74
N ASP A 359 31.92 51.83 -24.68
CA ASP A 359 32.91 50.75 -24.60
C ASP A 359 32.31 49.57 -23.80
N TYR A 360 32.38 48.39 -24.38
CA TYR A 360 31.86 47.17 -23.75
C TYR A 360 32.86 46.02 -23.89
N GLN A 361 33.15 45.34 -22.80
CA GLN A 361 34.06 44.19 -22.80
C GLN A 361 33.25 42.90 -22.94
N THR A 362 33.31 42.26 -24.09
CA THR A 362 32.56 41.05 -24.43
C THR A 362 33.46 39.98 -25.05
N THR A 363 32.91 38.78 -25.23
CA THR A 363 33.58 37.70 -25.96
C THR A 363 33.49 37.93 -27.47
N VAL A 364 34.60 38.06 -28.15
CA VAL A 364 34.67 38.07 -29.61
C VAL A 364 35.08 36.69 -30.08
N GLN A 365 34.21 36.06 -30.86
CA GLN A 365 34.36 34.68 -31.33
C GLN A 365 34.47 34.66 -32.86
N GLY A 366 35.60 34.15 -33.34
CA GLY A 366 35.77 33.77 -34.74
C GLY A 366 35.17 32.37 -34.96
N SER A 367 34.31 32.23 -35.96
CA SER A 367 33.64 30.99 -36.30
C SER A 367 33.44 30.81 -37.79
N ASP A 368 32.89 29.67 -38.20
CA ASP A 368 32.59 29.33 -39.58
C ASP A 368 31.11 29.62 -39.89
N THR A 369 30.74 29.61 -41.16
CA THR A 369 29.38 29.86 -41.70
C THR A 369 28.34 28.88 -41.14
N GLY A 370 28.72 27.69 -40.70
CA GLY A 370 27.86 26.65 -40.17
C GLY A 370 27.39 26.84 -38.74
N LEU A 371 27.78 27.91 -38.05
CA LEU A 371 27.43 28.10 -36.63
C LEU A 371 25.94 28.11 -36.38
N PRO A 372 25.06 28.78 -37.18
CA PRO A 372 23.62 28.78 -36.94
C PRO A 372 23.03 27.39 -37.00
N GLU A 373 23.48 26.52 -37.90
CA GLU A 373 22.98 25.15 -38.06
C GLU A 373 23.56 24.17 -37.02
N VAL A 374 24.82 24.31 -36.68
CA VAL A 374 25.49 23.42 -35.72
C VAL A 374 24.98 23.65 -34.30
N ARG A 375 24.78 24.93 -33.94
CA ARG A 375 24.36 25.32 -32.60
C ARG A 375 22.85 25.56 -32.48
N ASP A 376 22.06 25.30 -33.55
CA ASP A 376 20.64 25.59 -33.59
C ASP A 376 20.33 27.02 -33.07
N TRP A 377 21.01 27.99 -33.67
CA TRP A 377 20.97 29.40 -33.25
C TRP A 377 20.72 30.31 -34.45
N PRO A 378 19.46 30.59 -34.77
CA PRO A 378 19.10 31.38 -35.95
C PRO A 378 19.45 32.88 -35.81
N VAL A 379 19.51 33.55 -36.92
CA VAL A 379 19.65 35.03 -37.00
C VAL A 379 18.27 35.67 -36.87
N ALA A 380 18.07 36.59 -35.92
CA ALA A 380 16.84 37.33 -35.69
C ALA A 380 16.67 38.52 -36.65
N ALA A 381 17.75 39.21 -37.00
CA ALA A 381 17.73 40.36 -37.89
C ALA A 381 19.00 40.38 -38.75
N GLY A 382 18.83 40.79 -40.02
CA GLY A 382 19.94 40.84 -40.98
C GLY A 382 20.32 39.46 -41.54
N SER A 383 21.62 39.18 -41.70
CA SER A 383 22.13 37.92 -42.24
C SER A 383 23.38 37.45 -41.48
N PHE A 384 23.65 36.15 -41.57
CA PHE A 384 24.96 35.62 -41.11
C PHE A 384 26.00 35.79 -42.21
N PHE A 385 27.28 35.75 -41.84
CA PHE A 385 28.38 35.86 -42.84
C PHE A 385 28.45 34.59 -43.70
N SER A 386 28.81 34.79 -44.95
CA SER A 386 28.86 33.78 -46.00
C SER A 386 30.28 33.24 -46.23
N GLU A 387 30.37 32.15 -47.01
CA GLU A 387 31.67 31.62 -47.49
C GLU A 387 32.52 32.69 -48.23
N ARG A 388 31.85 33.66 -48.88
CA ARG A 388 32.52 34.76 -49.56
C ARG A 388 33.21 35.69 -48.57
N ASP A 389 32.53 35.95 -47.43
CA ASP A 389 33.06 36.80 -46.36
C ASP A 389 34.24 36.11 -45.64
N LEU A 390 34.15 34.79 -45.46
CA LEU A 390 35.25 33.99 -44.92
C LEU A 390 36.50 34.02 -45.82
N ARG A 391 36.35 33.75 -47.12
CA ARG A 391 37.46 33.74 -48.09
C ARG A 391 38.00 35.14 -48.37
N GLY A 392 37.13 36.14 -48.31
CA GLY A 392 37.49 37.55 -48.56
C GLY A 392 38.08 38.28 -47.34
N TYR A 393 38.21 37.60 -46.17
CA TYR A 393 38.61 38.24 -44.91
C TYR A 393 37.77 39.49 -44.61
N ALA A 394 36.45 39.42 -44.87
CA ALA A 394 35.54 40.54 -44.73
C ALA A 394 35.47 41.00 -43.25
N PRO A 395 35.56 42.31 -42.96
CA PRO A 395 35.45 42.85 -41.62
C PRO A 395 33.95 43.02 -41.23
N VAL A 396 33.24 41.92 -41.15
CA VAL A 396 31.81 41.86 -40.79
C VAL A 396 31.63 41.20 -39.44
N ALA A 397 30.56 41.57 -38.72
CA ALA A 397 30.26 41.05 -37.40
C ALA A 397 28.73 40.76 -37.28
N VAL A 398 28.42 39.69 -36.51
CA VAL A 398 27.05 39.40 -36.09
C VAL A 398 27.00 39.46 -34.56
N LEU A 399 26.02 40.16 -34.02
CA LEU A 399 25.92 40.41 -32.58
C LEU A 399 24.99 39.44 -31.88
N GLY A 400 25.32 39.03 -30.69
CA GLY A 400 24.33 38.44 -29.77
C GLY A 400 23.43 39.52 -29.16
N GLN A 401 22.27 39.14 -28.67
CA GLN A 401 21.22 40.08 -28.20
C GLN A 401 21.71 40.99 -27.07
N THR A 402 22.47 40.47 -26.11
CA THR A 402 23.00 41.25 -24.98
C THR A 402 23.97 42.34 -25.47
N VAL A 403 24.86 42.01 -26.42
CA VAL A 403 25.81 42.96 -26.99
C VAL A 403 25.05 44.03 -27.82
N ALA A 404 24.05 43.61 -28.61
CA ALA A 404 23.24 44.52 -29.39
C ALA A 404 22.49 45.54 -28.51
N ARG A 405 21.83 45.06 -27.44
CA ARG A 405 21.13 45.95 -26.48
C ARG A 405 22.10 46.87 -25.71
N THR A 406 23.29 46.38 -25.38
CA THR A 406 24.28 47.18 -24.61
C THR A 406 24.93 48.25 -25.44
N LEU A 407 25.34 47.94 -26.67
CA LEU A 407 26.01 48.90 -27.55
C LEU A 407 25.04 49.89 -28.27
N PHE A 408 23.76 49.48 -28.38
CA PHE A 408 22.75 50.31 -29.03
C PHE A 408 21.50 50.48 -28.15
N PRO A 409 21.62 51.18 -27.00
CA PRO A 409 20.59 51.26 -25.96
C PRO A 409 19.31 51.96 -26.40
N ASP A 410 19.41 52.81 -27.42
CA ASP A 410 18.28 53.62 -27.92
C ASP A 410 17.29 52.84 -28.82
N GLY A 411 17.43 51.49 -28.90
CA GLY A 411 16.61 50.65 -29.78
C GLY A 411 16.88 50.87 -31.28
N ALA A 412 17.98 51.54 -31.61
CA ALA A 412 18.41 51.78 -32.99
C ALA A 412 18.89 50.45 -33.62
N ASP A 413 18.43 50.18 -34.86
CA ASP A 413 18.87 49.00 -35.59
C ASP A 413 20.42 48.95 -35.71
N PRO A 414 21.07 47.91 -35.17
CA PRO A 414 22.52 47.78 -35.28
C PRO A 414 22.99 47.35 -36.67
N VAL A 415 22.12 46.77 -37.50
CA VAL A 415 22.50 46.28 -38.84
C VAL A 415 22.88 47.44 -39.77
N GLY A 416 24.02 47.28 -40.46
CA GLY A 416 24.62 48.30 -41.32
C GLY A 416 25.47 49.33 -40.57
N ARG A 417 25.58 49.27 -39.22
CA ARG A 417 26.43 50.16 -38.46
C ARG A 417 27.82 49.57 -38.25
N TYR A 418 28.79 50.42 -37.94
CA TYR A 418 30.16 50.03 -37.68
C TYR A 418 30.43 50.01 -36.18
N LEU A 419 31.17 48.97 -35.72
CA LEU A 419 31.73 48.86 -34.39
C LEU A 419 33.26 48.67 -34.47
N LEU A 420 33.98 49.11 -33.48
CA LEU A 420 35.41 48.88 -33.36
C LEU A 420 35.69 47.72 -32.44
N VAL A 421 36.36 46.67 -32.92
CA VAL A 421 36.91 45.59 -32.11
C VAL A 421 38.44 45.80 -32.05
N ARG A 422 38.98 46.09 -30.87
CA ARG A 422 40.42 46.46 -30.72
C ARG A 422 40.88 47.50 -31.76
N ASN A 423 40.12 48.52 -32.00
CA ASN A 423 40.33 49.57 -33.00
C ASN A 423 40.26 49.12 -34.48
N VAL A 424 39.81 47.91 -34.76
CA VAL A 424 39.51 47.46 -36.15
C VAL A 424 38.03 47.65 -36.42
N PRO A 425 37.66 48.35 -37.47
CA PRO A 425 36.25 48.53 -37.81
C PRO A 425 35.64 47.27 -38.41
N PHE A 426 34.45 46.88 -37.90
CA PHE A 426 33.62 45.79 -38.38
C PHE A 426 32.23 46.34 -38.68
N GLU A 427 31.65 45.93 -39.79
CA GLU A 427 30.25 46.21 -40.13
C GLU A 427 29.35 45.18 -39.50
N VAL A 428 28.30 45.60 -38.80
CA VAL A 428 27.29 44.72 -38.25
C VAL A 428 26.35 44.31 -39.37
N ILE A 429 26.31 43.01 -39.71
CA ILE A 429 25.46 42.46 -40.77
C ILE A 429 24.24 41.70 -40.26
N GLY A 430 24.21 41.39 -38.97
CA GLY A 430 23.08 40.70 -38.36
C GLY A 430 23.14 40.67 -36.86
N VAL A 431 22.03 40.22 -36.27
CA VAL A 431 21.83 39.97 -34.84
C VAL A 431 21.27 38.58 -34.65
N MET A 432 21.85 37.79 -33.79
CA MET A 432 21.38 36.44 -33.45
C MET A 432 20.10 36.49 -32.62
N ASP A 433 19.31 35.41 -32.65
CA ASP A 433 18.14 35.26 -31.78
C ASP A 433 18.55 35.10 -30.31
N GLU A 434 17.64 35.39 -29.37
CA GLU A 434 17.91 35.33 -27.95
C GLU A 434 18.04 33.88 -27.47
N LYS A 435 19.18 33.49 -26.92
CA LYS A 435 19.47 32.15 -26.40
C LYS A 435 19.48 32.10 -24.88
N GLY A 436 19.69 33.21 -24.22
CA GLY A 436 19.67 33.40 -22.79
C GLY A 436 20.90 32.91 -22.04
N ALA A 437 20.75 32.81 -20.72
CA ALA A 437 21.85 32.41 -19.85
C ALA A 437 22.17 30.91 -19.97
N SER A 438 23.45 30.58 -20.02
CA SER A 438 23.93 29.20 -19.91
C SER A 438 23.81 28.71 -18.46
N ASN A 439 23.67 27.40 -18.29
CA ASN A 439 23.62 26.76 -16.95
C ASN A 439 24.86 26.93 -16.08
N TRP A 440 25.94 27.39 -16.67
CA TRP A 440 27.23 27.69 -15.99
C TRP A 440 27.33 29.16 -15.59
N GLY A 441 26.23 29.90 -15.62
CA GLY A 441 26.12 31.29 -15.19
C GLY A 441 26.66 32.32 -16.20
N GLY A 442 27.02 31.89 -17.41
CA GLY A 442 27.43 32.79 -18.49
C GLY A 442 26.26 33.16 -19.41
N ASP A 443 26.17 34.41 -19.83
CA ASP A 443 25.23 34.84 -20.87
C ASP A 443 25.71 34.39 -22.24
N GLN A 444 24.96 33.56 -22.96
CA GLN A 444 25.31 33.09 -24.31
C GLN A 444 25.15 34.17 -25.36
N ASP A 445 24.33 35.18 -25.08
CA ASP A 445 24.06 36.31 -25.95
C ASP A 445 25.13 37.44 -25.81
N ASP A 446 26.05 37.31 -24.83
CA ASP A 446 27.19 38.23 -24.65
C ASP A 446 28.36 37.86 -25.56
N VAL A 447 28.15 37.91 -26.88
CA VAL A 447 29.16 37.53 -27.89
C VAL A 447 29.06 38.40 -29.16
N VAL A 448 30.23 38.65 -29.78
CA VAL A 448 30.35 39.17 -31.13
C VAL A 448 30.95 38.08 -32.01
N LEU A 449 30.21 37.66 -33.04
CA LEU A 449 30.63 36.64 -33.99
C LEU A 449 31.31 37.30 -35.20
N VAL A 450 32.46 36.80 -35.59
CA VAL A 450 33.20 37.30 -36.78
C VAL A 450 33.68 36.12 -37.63
N PRO A 451 33.89 36.26 -38.93
CA PRO A 451 34.49 35.21 -39.74
C PRO A 451 35.85 34.81 -39.15
N ILE A 452 36.10 33.51 -38.96
CA ILE A 452 37.29 33.02 -38.27
C ILE A 452 38.60 33.44 -38.99
N SER A 453 38.58 33.48 -40.32
CA SER A 453 39.68 33.93 -41.13
C SER A 453 40.03 35.39 -40.87
N THR A 454 39.02 36.28 -40.80
CA THR A 454 39.21 37.70 -40.43
C THR A 454 39.71 37.83 -38.99
N GLY A 455 39.15 37.01 -38.07
CA GLY A 455 39.56 36.96 -36.66
C GLY A 455 41.05 36.63 -36.50
N PHE A 456 41.58 35.65 -37.20
CA PHE A 456 43.00 35.28 -37.16
C PHE A 456 43.91 36.41 -37.62
N VAL A 457 43.59 37.06 -38.74
CA VAL A 457 44.43 38.09 -39.32
C VAL A 457 44.36 39.40 -38.54
N ARG A 458 43.16 39.79 -38.08
CA ARG A 458 42.95 41.15 -37.54
C ARG A 458 42.86 41.22 -36.02
N LEU A 459 42.46 40.13 -35.34
CA LEU A 459 42.13 40.16 -33.91
C LEU A 459 43.00 39.23 -33.04
N PHE A 460 43.23 38.01 -33.48
CA PHE A 460 43.83 36.96 -32.64
C PHE A 460 45.32 36.71 -32.90
N GLY A 461 45.82 37.08 -34.08
CA GLY A 461 47.22 37.02 -34.46
C GLY A 461 47.65 35.65 -35.01
N ARG A 462 47.50 34.57 -34.29
CA ARG A 462 47.90 33.20 -34.72
C ARG A 462 46.67 32.30 -34.97
N PRO A 463 46.74 31.36 -35.95
CA PRO A 463 45.59 30.51 -36.31
C PRO A 463 45.45 29.28 -35.38
N TYR A 464 45.34 29.52 -34.09
CA TYR A 464 45.03 28.46 -33.12
C TYR A 464 43.56 28.49 -32.73
N LEU A 465 43.00 27.30 -32.42
CA LEU A 465 41.62 27.12 -32.03
C LEU A 465 41.45 26.90 -30.53
N ASN A 466 40.39 27.48 -29.94
CA ASN A 466 40.02 27.22 -28.55
C ASN A 466 39.12 26.00 -28.43
N ALA A 467 38.37 25.67 -29.49
CA ALA A 467 37.51 24.52 -29.55
C ALA A 467 37.21 24.11 -30.99
N LEU A 468 36.91 22.85 -31.17
CA LEU A 468 36.23 22.33 -32.35
C LEU A 468 34.93 21.71 -31.89
N THR A 469 33.82 22.17 -32.46
CA THR A 469 32.50 21.57 -32.24
C THR A 469 32.15 20.71 -33.47
N VAL A 470 31.97 19.41 -33.26
CA VAL A 470 31.71 18.43 -34.32
C VAL A 470 30.26 17.98 -34.21
N LYS A 471 29.47 18.18 -35.26
CA LYS A 471 28.09 17.70 -35.39
C LYS A 471 28.11 16.33 -36.03
N VAL A 472 27.48 15.34 -35.37
CA VAL A 472 27.45 13.93 -35.79
C VAL A 472 26.07 13.62 -36.41
N ALA A 473 26.05 12.74 -37.44
CA ALA A 473 24.84 12.36 -38.11
C ALA A 473 23.99 11.41 -37.25
N GLU A 474 24.61 10.32 -36.77
CA GLU A 474 23.92 9.28 -36.01
C GLU A 474 24.43 9.20 -34.57
N LEU A 475 23.49 9.33 -33.63
CA LEU A 475 23.80 9.26 -32.18
C LEU A 475 24.31 7.88 -31.77
N ALA A 476 23.86 6.80 -32.43
CA ALA A 476 24.29 5.44 -32.14
C ALA A 476 25.80 5.24 -32.27
N ASP A 477 26.43 5.92 -33.24
CA ASP A 477 27.86 5.81 -33.54
C ASP A 477 28.72 6.91 -32.90
N MET A 478 28.12 7.69 -31.97
CA MET A 478 28.81 8.83 -31.37
C MET A 478 30.08 8.44 -30.61
N SER A 479 30.08 7.35 -29.87
CA SER A 479 31.24 6.84 -29.14
C SER A 479 32.35 6.37 -30.09
N ALA A 480 31.96 5.71 -31.19
CA ALA A 480 32.89 5.28 -32.23
C ALA A 480 33.49 6.50 -32.95
N THR A 481 32.69 7.52 -33.26
CA THR A 481 33.13 8.77 -33.87
C THR A 481 34.06 9.53 -32.93
N GLN A 482 33.76 9.58 -31.62
CA GLN A 482 34.63 10.18 -30.60
C GLN A 482 36.01 9.52 -30.57
N GLU A 483 36.06 8.17 -30.60
CA GLU A 483 37.36 7.47 -30.61
C GLU A 483 38.07 7.63 -31.95
N ALA A 484 37.38 7.68 -33.07
CA ALA A 484 37.97 7.97 -34.38
C ALA A 484 38.62 9.38 -34.42
N ILE A 485 37.94 10.40 -33.89
CA ILE A 485 38.50 11.75 -33.74
C ILE A 485 39.75 11.72 -32.87
N ARG A 486 39.68 11.01 -31.74
CA ARG A 486 40.81 10.87 -30.80
C ARG A 486 42.04 10.26 -31.46
N GLN A 487 41.86 9.14 -32.16
CA GLN A 487 42.94 8.44 -32.89
C GLN A 487 43.50 9.30 -34.02
N LEU A 488 42.66 10.00 -34.77
CA LEU A 488 43.07 10.89 -35.84
C LEU A 488 43.97 12.02 -35.28
N LEU A 489 43.55 12.66 -34.19
CA LEU A 489 44.33 13.76 -33.60
C LEU A 489 45.61 13.27 -32.95
N ILE A 490 45.64 12.10 -32.29
CA ILE A 490 46.85 11.49 -31.76
C ILE A 490 47.86 11.21 -32.91
N ALA A 491 47.39 10.70 -34.03
CA ALA A 491 48.25 10.44 -35.19
C ALA A 491 48.85 11.73 -35.77
N ARG A 492 48.10 12.83 -35.75
CA ARG A 492 48.57 14.15 -36.25
C ARG A 492 49.47 14.86 -35.27
N HIS A 493 49.10 14.89 -33.98
CA HIS A 493 49.84 15.63 -32.92
C HIS A 493 50.96 14.80 -32.29
N ARG A 494 50.94 13.44 -32.48
CA ARG A 494 51.86 12.47 -31.86
C ARG A 494 51.77 12.40 -30.34
N THR A 495 50.89 13.14 -29.73
CA THR A 495 50.62 13.18 -28.29
C THR A 495 49.13 13.50 -28.05
N GLU A 496 48.62 13.14 -26.91
CA GLU A 496 47.23 13.45 -26.51
C GLU A 496 47.22 14.79 -25.76
N ASP A 497 47.33 15.88 -26.49
CA ASP A 497 47.35 17.25 -25.98
C ASP A 497 46.01 17.98 -26.15
N PHE A 498 44.95 17.21 -26.27
CA PHE A 498 43.56 17.67 -26.43
C PHE A 498 42.61 16.78 -25.61
N SER A 499 41.39 17.26 -25.38
CA SER A 499 40.34 16.50 -24.77
C SER A 499 39.11 16.41 -25.69
N VAL A 500 38.59 15.20 -25.91
CA VAL A 500 37.39 14.96 -26.71
C VAL A 500 36.25 14.65 -25.75
N ARG A 501 35.21 15.46 -25.73
CA ARG A 501 34.06 15.30 -24.85
C ARG A 501 32.78 15.12 -25.67
N ASN A 502 32.09 14.06 -25.38
CA ASN A 502 30.80 13.79 -25.96
C ASN A 502 29.72 14.35 -25.03
N LEU A 503 28.82 15.20 -25.53
CA LEU A 503 27.72 15.75 -24.74
C LEU A 503 26.71 14.66 -24.33
N ALA A 504 26.52 13.62 -25.15
CA ALA A 504 25.66 12.49 -24.80
C ALA A 504 26.17 11.71 -23.57
N SER A 505 27.49 11.63 -23.35
CA SER A 505 28.04 10.98 -22.16
C SER A 505 27.71 11.73 -20.85
N ILE A 506 27.48 13.04 -20.94
CA ILE A 506 27.02 13.86 -19.81
C ILE A 506 25.56 13.52 -19.49
N LEU A 507 24.74 13.30 -20.53
CA LEU A 507 23.34 12.82 -20.38
C LEU A 507 23.29 11.46 -19.71
N ASP A 508 24.12 10.51 -20.15
CA ASP A 508 24.18 9.17 -19.58
C ASP A 508 24.64 9.19 -18.12
N ALA A 509 25.66 9.98 -17.81
CA ALA A 509 26.14 10.16 -16.44
C ALA A 509 25.07 10.82 -15.55
N ALA A 510 24.41 11.87 -16.04
CA ALA A 510 23.32 12.52 -15.33
C ALA A 510 22.14 11.54 -15.11
N SER A 511 21.73 10.81 -16.17
CA SER A 511 20.68 9.82 -16.09
C SER A 511 20.99 8.70 -15.08
N THR A 512 22.24 8.21 -15.08
CA THR A 512 22.70 7.19 -14.12
C THR A 512 22.68 7.73 -12.68
N ALA A 513 23.13 8.97 -12.47
CA ALA A 513 23.09 9.61 -11.16
C ALA A 513 21.63 9.76 -10.66
N TYR A 514 20.70 10.20 -11.52
CA TYR A 514 19.28 10.29 -11.18
C TYR A 514 18.63 8.94 -10.91
N ASN A 515 18.97 7.89 -11.68
CA ASN A 515 18.48 6.55 -11.43
C ASN A 515 18.97 6.02 -10.06
N THR A 516 20.22 6.29 -9.71
CA THR A 516 20.79 5.94 -8.40
C THR A 516 20.09 6.68 -7.27
N LEU A 517 19.84 7.99 -7.42
CA LEU A 517 19.08 8.78 -6.44
C LEU A 517 17.65 8.25 -6.29
N THR A 518 16.98 7.95 -7.39
CA THR A 518 15.62 7.39 -7.38
C THR A 518 15.60 6.04 -6.66
N LEU A 519 16.59 5.18 -6.86
CA LEU A 519 16.71 3.91 -6.14
C LEU A 519 16.93 4.13 -4.63
N MET A 520 17.79 5.06 -4.25
CA MET A 520 18.01 5.41 -2.84
C MET A 520 16.73 5.95 -2.18
N LEU A 521 16.02 6.85 -2.86
CA LEU A 521 14.76 7.39 -2.40
C LEU A 521 13.69 6.28 -2.29
N GLY A 522 13.64 5.37 -3.26
CA GLY A 522 12.77 4.21 -3.25
C GLY A 522 13.04 3.27 -2.07
N THR A 523 14.31 3.06 -1.70
CA THR A 523 14.67 2.26 -0.51
C THR A 523 14.21 2.93 0.79
N VAL A 524 14.41 4.23 0.95
CA VAL A 524 13.90 4.99 2.12
C VAL A 524 12.38 4.89 2.21
N ALA A 525 11.70 5.03 1.07
CA ALA A 525 10.27 4.88 0.97
C ALA A 525 9.78 3.47 1.37
N ALA A 526 10.46 2.42 0.92
CA ALA A 526 10.16 1.03 1.29
C ALA A 526 10.33 0.79 2.79
N ILE A 527 11.39 1.33 3.40
CA ILE A 527 11.61 1.26 4.86
C ILE A 527 10.48 1.98 5.61
N SER A 528 10.09 3.18 5.17
CA SER A 528 8.99 3.94 5.77
C SER A 528 7.67 3.18 5.73
N LEU A 529 7.39 2.53 4.60
CA LEU A 529 6.19 1.71 4.41
C LEU A 529 6.22 0.45 5.30
N LEU A 530 7.40 -0.17 5.46
CA LEU A 530 7.61 -1.32 6.33
C LEU A 530 7.36 -0.94 7.80
N VAL A 531 7.87 0.21 8.25
CA VAL A 531 7.60 0.73 9.60
C VAL A 531 6.11 1.00 9.80
N GLY A 532 5.44 1.60 8.81
CA GLY A 532 3.98 1.76 8.81
C GLY A 532 3.24 0.42 8.91
N GLY A 533 3.69 -0.60 8.19
CA GLY A 533 3.14 -1.96 8.24
C GLY A 533 3.29 -2.63 9.61
N ILE A 534 4.45 -2.47 10.25
CA ILE A 534 4.67 -2.94 11.65
C ILE A 534 3.70 -2.23 12.61
N GLY A 535 3.46 -0.94 12.40
CA GLY A 535 2.46 -0.18 13.15
C GLY A 535 1.06 -0.79 13.02
N VAL A 536 0.63 -1.14 11.80
CA VAL A 536 -0.64 -1.85 11.55
C VAL A 536 -0.67 -3.20 12.27
N MET A 537 0.38 -3.99 12.14
CA MET A 537 0.48 -5.31 12.79
C MET A 537 0.31 -5.19 14.31
N ASN A 538 1.01 -4.25 14.96
CA ASN A 538 0.93 -4.06 16.40
C ASN A 538 -0.48 -3.70 16.86
N ILE A 539 -1.16 -2.79 16.13
CA ILE A 539 -2.51 -2.38 16.49
C ILE A 539 -3.52 -3.48 16.23
N MET A 540 -3.35 -4.24 15.15
CA MET A 540 -4.19 -5.41 14.89
C MET A 540 -4.00 -6.50 15.96
N LEU A 541 -2.78 -6.72 16.47
CA LEU A 541 -2.53 -7.62 17.59
C LEU A 541 -3.27 -7.18 18.86
N VAL A 542 -3.20 -5.89 19.19
CA VAL A 542 -3.94 -5.33 20.33
C VAL A 542 -5.45 -5.47 20.12
N SER A 543 -5.95 -5.17 18.91
CA SER A 543 -7.37 -5.32 18.57
C SER A 543 -7.84 -6.78 18.71
N VAL A 544 -7.03 -7.75 18.33
CA VAL A 544 -7.32 -9.19 18.52
C VAL A 544 -7.40 -9.54 20.01
N THR A 545 -6.46 -9.06 20.82
CA THR A 545 -6.47 -9.35 22.28
C THR A 545 -7.66 -8.70 22.97
N GLU A 546 -8.00 -7.45 22.67
CA GLU A 546 -9.19 -6.78 23.23
C GLU A 546 -10.50 -7.44 22.82
N ARG A 547 -10.55 -8.07 21.65
CA ARG A 547 -11.74 -8.71 21.07
C ARG A 547 -11.72 -10.23 21.18
N THR A 548 -10.84 -10.81 21.99
CA THR A 548 -10.68 -12.26 22.16
C THR A 548 -12.01 -12.93 22.47
N ARG A 549 -12.78 -12.40 23.43
CA ARG A 549 -14.11 -12.93 23.80
C ARG A 549 -15.11 -12.82 22.64
N GLU A 550 -15.12 -11.73 21.91
CA GLU A 550 -15.97 -11.54 20.72
C GLU A 550 -15.67 -12.59 19.65
N ILE A 551 -14.38 -12.90 19.42
CA ILE A 551 -13.93 -13.95 18.51
C ILE A 551 -14.43 -15.32 19.00
N GLY A 552 -14.29 -15.59 20.31
CA GLY A 552 -14.79 -16.79 20.95
C GLY A 552 -16.29 -17.02 20.73
N ILE A 553 -17.09 -15.97 20.89
CA ILE A 553 -18.54 -16.02 20.65
C ILE A 553 -18.84 -16.38 19.18
N ARG A 554 -18.14 -15.75 18.23
CA ARG A 554 -18.31 -16.07 16.81
C ARG A 554 -17.95 -17.52 16.48
N MET A 555 -16.82 -18.00 17.01
CA MET A 555 -16.39 -19.37 16.79
C MET A 555 -17.35 -20.38 17.45
N ALA A 556 -17.86 -20.09 18.63
CA ALA A 556 -18.85 -20.92 19.31
C ALA A 556 -20.18 -21.02 18.53
N THR A 557 -20.58 -19.93 17.88
CA THR A 557 -21.80 -19.90 17.05
C THR A 557 -21.58 -20.40 15.62
N GLY A 558 -20.39 -20.95 15.30
CA GLY A 558 -20.13 -21.68 14.08
C GLY A 558 -19.37 -20.92 13.00
N ALA A 559 -18.65 -19.83 13.34
CA ALA A 559 -17.68 -19.21 12.44
C ALA A 559 -16.51 -20.16 12.18
N ARG A 560 -16.07 -20.25 10.92
CA ARG A 560 -14.88 -20.99 10.50
C ARG A 560 -13.63 -20.17 10.74
N MET A 561 -12.46 -20.84 10.79
CA MET A 561 -11.17 -20.12 10.86
C MET A 561 -11.00 -19.12 9.72
N ARG A 562 -11.41 -19.48 8.50
CA ARG A 562 -11.33 -18.59 7.32
C ARG A 562 -12.21 -17.35 7.44
N ASP A 563 -13.38 -17.45 8.11
CA ASP A 563 -14.30 -16.32 8.28
C ASP A 563 -13.69 -15.26 9.19
N ILE A 564 -13.04 -15.68 10.28
CA ILE A 564 -12.30 -14.81 11.19
C ILE A 564 -11.07 -14.21 10.48
N LEU A 565 -10.31 -15.03 9.75
CA LEU A 565 -9.13 -14.58 9.01
C LEU A 565 -9.50 -13.55 7.94
N LEU A 566 -10.57 -13.81 7.18
CA LEU A 566 -11.06 -12.88 6.14
C LEU A 566 -11.52 -11.56 6.76
N GLN A 567 -12.23 -11.60 7.88
CA GLN A 567 -12.69 -10.42 8.58
C GLN A 567 -11.55 -9.51 8.98
N PHE A 568 -10.53 -10.03 9.68
CA PHE A 568 -9.40 -9.23 10.15
C PHE A 568 -8.48 -8.76 9.01
N ASN A 569 -8.28 -9.59 7.97
CA ASN A 569 -7.56 -9.15 6.76
C ASN A 569 -8.28 -8.03 6.01
N THR A 570 -9.62 -8.11 5.91
CA THR A 570 -10.41 -7.04 5.30
C THR A 570 -10.33 -5.75 6.12
N GLU A 571 -10.34 -5.87 7.46
CA GLU A 571 -10.15 -4.73 8.37
C GLU A 571 -8.81 -4.04 8.13
N ALA A 572 -7.71 -4.81 8.06
CA ALA A 572 -6.38 -4.30 7.73
C ALA A 572 -6.32 -3.66 6.33
N ALA A 573 -6.90 -4.31 5.32
CA ALA A 573 -6.95 -3.79 3.95
C ALA A 573 -7.71 -2.46 3.85
N VAL A 574 -8.85 -2.33 4.54
CA VAL A 574 -9.65 -1.09 4.57
C VAL A 574 -8.86 0.05 5.22
N VAL A 575 -8.19 -0.22 6.36
CA VAL A 575 -7.33 0.76 7.03
C VAL A 575 -6.24 1.25 6.08
N CYS A 576 -5.52 0.33 5.43
CA CYS A 576 -4.42 0.68 4.53
C CYS A 576 -4.90 1.37 3.25
N THR A 577 -6.09 1.00 2.74
CA THR A 577 -6.71 1.69 1.60
C THR A 577 -7.06 3.13 1.93
N VAL A 578 -7.69 3.37 3.08
CA VAL A 578 -8.03 4.74 3.54
C VAL A 578 -6.75 5.54 3.79
N GLY A 579 -5.76 4.95 4.50
CA GLY A 579 -4.47 5.58 4.74
C GLY A 579 -3.72 5.90 3.45
N GLY A 580 -3.73 4.98 2.49
CA GLY A 580 -3.12 5.15 1.17
C GLY A 580 -3.77 6.29 0.37
N LEU A 581 -5.10 6.38 0.35
CA LEU A 581 -5.83 7.46 -0.33
C LEU A 581 -5.57 8.82 0.31
N VAL A 582 -5.60 8.90 1.64
CA VAL A 582 -5.26 10.14 2.37
C VAL A 582 -3.79 10.52 2.14
N GLY A 583 -2.88 9.54 2.18
CA GLY A 583 -1.47 9.74 1.88
C GLY A 583 -1.23 10.26 0.46
N LEU A 584 -1.94 9.69 -0.55
CA LEU A 584 -1.93 10.21 -1.91
C LEU A 584 -2.38 11.68 -1.98
N ALA A 585 -3.52 12.00 -1.37
CA ALA A 585 -4.05 13.35 -1.37
C ALA A 585 -3.08 14.36 -0.73
N ILE A 586 -2.45 14.00 0.40
CA ILE A 586 -1.44 14.83 1.06
C ILE A 586 -0.18 14.93 0.21
N GLY A 587 0.31 13.82 -0.38
CA GLY A 587 1.48 13.81 -1.25
C GLY A 587 1.31 14.71 -2.48
N PHE A 588 0.14 14.66 -3.13
CA PHE A 588 -0.21 15.58 -4.21
C PHE A 588 -0.30 17.03 -3.73
N GLY A 589 -0.90 17.27 -2.54
CA GLY A 589 -0.98 18.60 -1.94
C GLY A 589 0.39 19.21 -1.64
N VAL A 590 1.30 18.43 -1.08
CA VAL A 590 2.70 18.83 -0.83
C VAL A 590 3.42 19.13 -2.15
N GLY A 591 3.30 18.24 -3.14
CA GLY A 591 3.88 18.46 -4.46
C GLY A 591 3.35 19.74 -5.14
N LEU A 592 2.05 20.00 -5.02
CA LEU A 592 1.46 21.24 -5.54
C LEU A 592 2.00 22.48 -4.81
N ALA A 593 2.14 22.43 -3.49
CA ALA A 593 2.72 23.52 -2.71
C ALA A 593 4.17 23.80 -3.11
N LEU A 594 4.99 22.77 -3.33
CA LEU A 594 6.37 22.89 -3.81
C LEU A 594 6.42 23.48 -5.23
N ARG A 595 5.48 23.10 -6.10
CA ARG A 595 5.35 23.69 -7.45
C ARG A 595 5.03 25.19 -7.39
N LEU A 596 4.13 25.58 -6.49
CA LEU A 596 3.81 27.00 -6.25
C LEU A 596 5.00 27.77 -5.66
N ALA A 597 5.89 27.11 -4.94
CA ALA A 597 7.15 27.68 -4.45
C ALA A 597 8.27 27.75 -5.51
N GLY A 598 7.97 27.44 -6.78
CA GLY A 598 8.89 27.55 -7.91
C GLY A 598 9.71 26.29 -8.20
N MET A 599 9.49 25.17 -7.52
CA MET A 599 10.17 23.91 -7.83
C MET A 599 9.51 23.21 -9.02
N GLN A 600 10.34 22.58 -9.85
CA GLN A 600 9.84 21.74 -10.95
C GLN A 600 9.33 20.42 -10.37
N VAL A 601 8.02 20.24 -10.38
CA VAL A 601 7.33 19.04 -9.87
C VAL A 601 6.50 18.43 -10.98
N ILE A 602 6.72 17.15 -11.27
CA ILE A 602 6.00 16.41 -12.29
C ILE A 602 5.30 15.21 -11.64
N PHE A 603 3.97 15.23 -11.72
CA PHE A 603 3.15 14.15 -11.21
C PHE A 603 3.04 13.04 -12.26
N ALA A 604 3.63 11.90 -12.00
CA ALA A 604 3.47 10.69 -12.81
C ALA A 604 2.44 9.75 -12.15
N ALA A 605 1.53 9.18 -12.95
CA ALA A 605 0.51 8.27 -12.45
C ALA A 605 1.12 6.94 -11.94
N THR A 606 2.15 6.43 -12.61
CA THR A 606 2.77 5.14 -12.27
C THR A 606 3.33 5.11 -10.84
N PRO A 607 4.15 6.06 -10.35
CA PRO A 607 4.61 6.07 -8.97
C PRO A 607 3.48 6.19 -7.94
N ALA A 608 2.44 6.97 -8.24
CA ALA A 608 1.30 7.14 -7.34
C ALA A 608 0.51 5.83 -7.17
N VAL A 609 0.24 5.13 -8.27
CA VAL A 609 -0.42 3.81 -8.25
C VAL A 609 0.45 2.78 -7.54
N MET A 610 1.75 2.74 -7.80
CA MET A 610 2.68 1.82 -7.15
C MET A 610 2.76 2.07 -5.64
N ALA A 611 2.81 3.32 -5.20
CA ALA A 611 2.80 3.67 -3.78
C ALA A 611 1.50 3.22 -3.09
N PHE A 612 0.36 3.44 -3.73
CA PHE A 612 -0.94 2.99 -3.22
C PHE A 612 -1.04 1.46 -3.13
N LEU A 613 -0.69 0.75 -4.20
CA LEU A 613 -0.71 -0.72 -4.22
C LEU A 613 0.25 -1.32 -3.19
N SER A 614 1.44 -0.72 -3.02
CA SER A 614 2.41 -1.13 -2.01
C SER A 614 1.87 -0.94 -0.59
N ALA A 615 1.14 0.17 -0.32
CA ALA A 615 0.51 0.41 0.98
C ALA A 615 -0.58 -0.64 1.30
N VAL A 616 -1.44 -0.95 0.33
CA VAL A 616 -2.47 -1.99 0.47
C VAL A 616 -1.83 -3.37 0.64
N GLY A 617 -0.81 -3.69 -0.16
CA GLY A 617 -0.05 -4.93 -0.06
C GLY A 617 0.63 -5.10 1.31
N THR A 618 1.24 -4.04 1.82
CA THR A 618 1.81 -4.00 3.18
C THR A 618 0.74 -4.30 4.23
N GLY A 619 -0.43 -3.68 4.11
CA GLY A 619 -1.55 -3.94 5.01
C GLY A 619 -2.01 -5.40 5.01
N LEU A 620 -2.09 -6.03 3.84
CA LEU A 620 -2.46 -7.44 3.72
C LEU A 620 -1.39 -8.36 4.33
N VAL A 621 -0.12 -8.10 4.09
CA VAL A 621 1.00 -8.91 4.61
C VAL A 621 1.10 -8.80 6.13
N PHE A 622 1.13 -7.58 6.67
CA PHE A 622 1.26 -7.35 8.10
C PHE A 622 -0.05 -7.60 8.89
N GLY A 623 -1.22 -7.49 8.25
CA GLY A 623 -2.52 -7.87 8.81
C GLY A 623 -2.74 -9.37 8.92
N TYR A 624 -2.06 -10.17 8.07
CA TYR A 624 -2.25 -11.62 8.04
C TYR A 624 -1.82 -12.33 9.32
N LEU A 625 -0.69 -11.94 9.94
CA LEU A 625 -0.20 -12.57 11.17
C LEU A 625 -1.17 -12.41 12.35
N PRO A 626 -1.68 -11.21 12.69
CA PRO A 626 -2.72 -11.03 13.68
C PRO A 626 -4.02 -11.77 13.35
N ALA A 627 -4.45 -11.70 12.09
CA ALA A 627 -5.65 -12.39 11.63
C ALA A 627 -5.55 -13.91 11.80
N ARG A 628 -4.39 -14.49 11.48
CA ARG A 628 -4.11 -15.92 11.69
C ARG A 628 -4.09 -16.28 13.17
N LYS A 629 -3.54 -15.41 14.04
CA LYS A 629 -3.56 -15.60 15.48
C LYS A 629 -5.00 -15.62 16.01
N ALA A 630 -5.83 -14.65 15.58
CA ALA A 630 -7.24 -14.59 15.92
C ALA A 630 -8.02 -15.85 15.48
N ALA A 631 -7.78 -16.31 14.26
CA ALA A 631 -8.46 -17.47 13.69
C ALA A 631 -8.09 -18.80 14.35
N ARG A 632 -6.95 -18.86 15.05
CA ARG A 632 -6.45 -20.06 15.76
C ARG A 632 -6.72 -20.05 17.26
N LEU A 633 -7.47 -19.08 17.76
CA LEU A 633 -7.87 -19.06 19.17
C LEU A 633 -8.72 -20.30 19.48
N ASP A 634 -8.50 -20.87 20.65
CA ASP A 634 -9.38 -21.90 21.19
C ASP A 634 -10.71 -21.24 21.63
N PRO A 635 -11.87 -21.71 21.14
CA PRO A 635 -13.16 -21.09 21.47
C PRO A 635 -13.45 -21.06 22.97
N VAL A 636 -13.06 -22.12 23.71
CA VAL A 636 -13.29 -22.21 25.17
C VAL A 636 -12.44 -21.20 25.92
N VAL A 637 -11.13 -21.13 25.58
CA VAL A 637 -10.20 -20.16 26.18
C VAL A 637 -10.64 -18.73 25.84
N ALA A 638 -11.10 -18.51 24.61
CA ALA A 638 -11.54 -17.19 24.16
C ALA A 638 -12.85 -16.73 24.85
N LEU A 639 -13.78 -17.64 25.12
CA LEU A 639 -15.02 -17.35 25.87
C LEU A 639 -14.76 -17.07 27.36
N ALA A 640 -13.70 -17.65 27.94
CA ALA A 640 -13.32 -17.47 29.34
C ALA A 640 -12.48 -16.20 29.56
N ALA A 641 -11.99 -15.53 28.49
CA ALA A 641 -11.23 -14.28 28.59
C ALA A 641 -12.15 -13.15 29.12
N GLU A 642 -11.64 -12.39 30.13
CA GLU A 642 -12.35 -11.26 30.73
C GLU A 642 -12.29 -9.98 29.87
#